data_82e8875a8e79a4db76ab200b09efefca
#
_entry.id   82e8875a8e79a4db76ab200b09efefca
#
_cell.length_a   1.000
_cell.length_b   1.000
_cell.length_c   1.000
_cell.angle_alpha   90.00
_cell.angle_beta   90.00
_cell.angle_gamma   90.00
#
_symmetry.space_group_name_H-M   'P 1'
#
loop_
_entity.id
_entity.type
_entity.pdbx_description
1 polymer ?
#
loop_
_entity_poly.entity_id
_entity_poly.type
_entity_poly.pdbx_seq_one_letter_code
_entity_poly.pdbx_strand_id
1 'polypeptide(L)'
;MKLVFISDIHFTGSRPESEGLVLTAFLEDLKSQLCDSLSDEIFVLVGGDLVQAADNANSYDLLYDKLFVPMFRMGINKDHFIFVPGNHDVQRGWVENKKIEYAPFIQQHFDEKKFNDYLTGSPQFLTEKFNNYVSFINQRFGPVEKDKIAIGFNVELNDDWSVYGLNTSLTSFAGLDYDDSGALKSDTKRLNIYTRDLCLWLEKNSKKKILLMHHPFEVLTDWASSELMKLCKLHFDIVLSGHVHDQNILCLDNGSDSFIWCRAPQLFTEKEDTLGYSIINIEGNTIDSIVYREWFKKRNAFRPGLDFTSEEDGIVRIKRDNCYIEDATLLKLEDNLRDTMAVFGGEPLIWVDRYFSLNRFDRSFRFKTEDLFSETDLLQESKHNIKIVTPGQYGLTSFAWHYLLRLWKEQKIFGLYIDCGLVKRGKIDSVINRQLALFGKRQSDVGKIIIDNWNMSDKDARAIIQKLYSDFPNRQIIILCPLLEKRLAETEIVTNGEFNFINMFMAPLQTYQVRSMVGIYNKRLSIGDEDSILKRLNADILDFNMHRTPLNCISLLEVFSHSFDDNLVNRTELIKRLLDIIFENEDVPTYKSLPDVKDCEFVMGYFCEQMIRNESFYFHERDICDSITSFCKAQKLSLDVNFLFQILLNNQIICQYDVDLYGFRFSFWVYYFAAKRMSHSRPFADFILEKENYAHYPEILEFYTGGDRNRADAAVTIAEDMERLSSHVDKKIGIPENLNPFKQLKYSPSPEQIESAVKRLEENLQQTSLPLNIKDAMVDATYNPSLPYHQEVYKVFKNYSVSYLQEMIVIASKVVRNSDYISPDLKERLFGAVTSAWMNTVRVIYLMAPALARDSEAGYDGFNLFLADGFSQYDKDINQKLIQIIINIPNNILRWYKDDLYSAKLADLIFDRIKNETNPIVKHLLVGIIIREHPSRWDEVVKGYLSEVDSKSFYFGDTIDSLKEMYTNGILTEQEVARTKGLILLAYTKLIGGGKYLNAGRIKDLNIKRILPARDSGVDETN
;
A
#
# COMPACT_ATOMS: atom_id res chain seq x y z
N MET A 1 -3.11 34.90 14.18
CA MET A 1 -1.65 34.82 14.46
C MET A 1 -1.12 33.46 14.05
N LYS A 2 0.05 33.38 13.43
CA LYS A 2 0.71 32.11 13.10
C LYS A 2 2.08 32.02 13.77
N LEU A 3 2.39 30.86 14.35
CA LEU A 3 3.70 30.58 14.94
C LEU A 3 4.41 29.55 14.08
N VAL A 4 5.49 29.91 13.43
CA VAL A 4 6.36 28.96 12.71
C VAL A 4 7.37 28.42 13.71
N PHE A 5 7.35 27.14 13.96
CA PHE A 5 8.24 26.49 14.93
C PHE A 5 9.26 25.62 14.20
N ILE A 6 10.54 25.99 14.38
CA ILE A 6 11.72 25.30 13.83
C ILE A 6 12.71 25.00 14.92
N SER A 7 13.41 23.89 14.87
CA SER A 7 14.44 23.48 15.83
C SER A 7 15.49 22.60 15.16
N ASP A 8 16.60 22.35 15.81
CA ASP A 8 17.61 21.38 15.40
C ASP A 8 18.07 21.59 13.95
N ILE A 9 18.56 22.80 13.65
CA ILE A 9 19.03 23.19 12.31
C ILE A 9 20.42 22.61 12.01
N HIS A 10 21.26 22.45 13.05
CA HIS A 10 22.62 21.87 12.99
C HIS A 10 23.46 22.33 11.80
N PHE A 11 23.36 23.61 11.46
CA PHE A 11 24.02 24.16 10.28
C PHE A 11 25.54 24.16 10.42
N THR A 12 26.25 23.61 9.42
CA THR A 12 27.72 23.58 9.42
C THR A 12 28.34 24.61 8.50
N GLY A 13 27.66 24.98 7.41
CA GLY A 13 28.19 25.80 6.32
C GLY A 13 29.25 25.11 5.45
N SER A 14 29.62 23.88 5.78
CA SER A 14 30.63 23.09 5.06
C SER A 14 30.07 22.19 4.00
N ARG A 15 28.73 22.04 3.92
CA ARG A 15 27.99 21.12 3.01
C ARG A 15 26.97 21.90 2.18
N PRO A 16 27.42 22.72 1.24
CA PRO A 16 26.53 23.64 0.52
C PRO A 16 25.49 22.92 -0.34
N GLU A 17 25.74 21.69 -0.77
CA GLU A 17 24.79 20.93 -1.59
C GLU A 17 23.62 20.39 -0.77
N SER A 18 23.85 19.67 0.33
CA SER A 18 22.77 19.09 1.12
C SER A 18 22.06 20.11 2.01
N GLU A 19 22.80 20.91 2.77
CA GLU A 19 22.23 21.99 3.62
C GLU A 19 21.48 23.02 2.79
N GLY A 20 22.07 23.46 1.67
CA GLY A 20 21.48 24.45 0.78
C GLY A 20 20.19 23.95 0.12
N LEU A 21 20.14 22.67 -0.23
CA LEU A 21 18.97 22.05 -0.86
C LEU A 21 17.78 22.04 0.10
N VAL A 22 17.97 21.52 1.32
CA VAL A 22 16.89 21.44 2.32
C VAL A 22 16.43 22.84 2.74
N LEU A 23 17.34 23.77 3.00
CA LEU A 23 16.98 25.13 3.38
C LEU A 23 16.25 25.89 2.26
N THR A 24 16.63 25.67 1.00
CA THR A 24 15.94 26.28 -0.14
C THR A 24 14.52 25.74 -0.26
N ALA A 25 14.35 24.42 -0.20
CA ALA A 25 13.03 23.80 -0.26
C ALA A 25 12.15 24.18 0.93
N PHE A 26 12.74 24.30 2.15
CA PHE A 26 12.02 24.81 3.32
C PHE A 26 11.48 26.21 3.08
N LEU A 27 12.30 27.10 2.55
CA LEU A 27 11.91 28.49 2.28
C LEU A 27 10.81 28.56 1.19
N GLU A 28 10.88 27.73 0.16
CA GLU A 28 9.86 27.65 -0.88
C GLU A 28 8.53 27.13 -0.31
N ASP A 29 8.57 26.05 0.47
CA ASP A 29 7.39 25.49 1.11
C ASP A 29 6.78 26.45 2.13
N LEU A 30 7.59 27.04 3.02
CA LEU A 30 7.14 28.03 3.99
C LEU A 30 6.45 29.21 3.30
N LYS A 31 7.03 29.71 2.22
CA LYS A 31 6.41 30.76 1.41
C LYS A 31 5.04 30.34 0.89
N SER A 32 4.90 29.11 0.41
CA SER A 32 3.62 28.56 -0.06
C SER A 32 2.61 28.46 1.09
N GLN A 33 3.01 28.01 2.27
CA GLN A 33 2.13 27.87 3.45
C GLN A 33 1.68 29.22 4.03
N LEU A 34 2.42 30.30 3.76
CA LEU A 34 2.15 31.63 4.28
C LEU A 34 1.51 32.57 3.25
N CYS A 35 1.37 32.18 1.96
CA CYS A 35 0.90 33.11 0.91
C CYS A 35 -0.54 33.64 1.11
N ASP A 36 -1.41 32.87 1.75
CA ASP A 36 -2.78 33.32 2.06
C ASP A 36 -2.88 34.14 3.36
N SER A 37 -1.75 34.37 4.05
CA SER A 37 -1.69 34.92 5.41
C SER A 37 -0.96 36.27 5.49
N LEU A 38 -0.82 36.99 4.40
CA LEU A 38 -0.14 38.30 4.34
C LEU A 38 -0.69 39.39 5.29
N SER A 39 -1.89 39.14 5.85
CA SER A 39 -2.54 40.02 6.87
C SER A 39 -2.35 39.54 8.30
N ASP A 40 -1.82 38.31 8.53
CA ASP A 40 -1.68 37.75 9.86
C ASP A 40 -0.32 38.11 10.50
N GLU A 41 -0.32 38.27 11.82
CA GLU A 41 0.94 38.37 12.56
C GLU A 41 1.64 37.01 12.56
N ILE A 42 2.86 36.96 12.02
CA ILE A 42 3.70 35.79 11.92
C ILE A 42 4.88 35.92 12.86
N PHE A 43 5.03 34.96 13.79
CA PHE A 43 6.19 34.82 14.67
C PHE A 43 6.95 33.52 14.35
N VAL A 44 8.28 33.57 14.51
CA VAL A 44 9.16 32.43 14.31
C VAL A 44 9.79 32.02 15.63
N LEU A 45 9.47 30.87 16.13
CA LEU A 45 9.98 30.30 17.36
C LEU A 45 11.08 29.29 17.03
N VAL A 46 12.30 29.55 17.52
CA VAL A 46 13.49 28.75 17.20
C VAL A 46 13.91 27.97 18.43
N GLY A 47 13.75 26.66 18.40
CA GLY A 47 13.88 25.75 19.53
C GLY A 47 15.31 25.33 19.89
N GLY A 48 16.34 25.94 19.34
CA GLY A 48 17.76 25.68 19.66
C GLY A 48 18.49 24.86 18.59
N ASP A 49 19.75 24.56 18.84
CA ASP A 49 20.70 23.87 17.96
C ASP A 49 20.78 24.49 16.56
N LEU A 50 21.06 25.80 16.54
CA LEU A 50 21.19 26.56 15.29
C LEU A 50 22.34 26.07 14.42
N VAL A 51 23.48 25.78 15.05
CA VAL A 51 24.71 25.34 14.40
C VAL A 51 25.19 24.01 14.97
N GLN A 52 25.94 23.24 14.19
CA GLN A 52 26.51 21.95 14.65
C GLN A 52 27.60 22.14 15.72
N ALA A 53 28.30 23.29 15.75
CA ALA A 53 29.34 23.59 16.72
C ALA A 53 29.44 25.11 16.94
N ALA A 54 29.08 25.54 18.13
CA ALA A 54 29.06 26.98 18.51
C ALA A 54 30.45 27.65 18.59
N ASP A 55 31.54 26.87 18.58
CA ASP A 55 32.91 27.44 18.55
C ASP A 55 33.20 28.18 17.24
N ASN A 56 32.52 27.85 16.14
CA ASN A 56 32.68 28.54 14.87
C ASN A 56 31.62 29.65 14.69
N ALA A 57 31.95 30.86 15.08
CA ALA A 57 31.05 32.02 14.94
C ALA A 57 30.62 32.30 13.48
N ASN A 58 31.44 31.97 12.46
CA ASN A 58 31.10 32.17 11.06
C ASN A 58 29.93 31.32 10.61
N SER A 59 29.67 30.18 11.25
CA SER A 59 28.52 29.35 10.91
C SER A 59 27.19 30.06 11.19
N TYR A 60 27.10 30.85 12.24
CA TYR A 60 25.92 31.66 12.54
C TYR A 60 25.68 32.77 11.48
N ASP A 61 26.75 33.43 11.01
CA ASP A 61 26.63 34.46 9.98
C ASP A 61 26.20 33.85 8.62
N LEU A 62 26.73 32.69 8.26
CA LEU A 62 26.34 31.99 7.06
C LEU A 62 24.88 31.49 7.14
N LEU A 63 24.47 30.99 8.31
CA LEU A 63 23.08 30.60 8.55
C LEU A 63 22.14 31.81 8.43
N TYR A 64 22.55 32.98 8.99
CA TYR A 64 21.77 34.21 8.89
C TYR A 64 21.47 34.56 7.44
N ASP A 65 22.49 34.55 6.59
CA ASP A 65 22.37 34.94 5.19
C ASP A 65 21.52 33.92 4.40
N LYS A 66 21.62 32.62 4.70
CA LYS A 66 20.94 31.56 3.95
C LYS A 66 19.52 31.29 4.42
N LEU A 67 19.21 31.49 5.70
CA LEU A 67 17.89 31.17 6.27
C LEU A 67 17.10 32.43 6.63
N PHE A 68 17.65 33.28 7.49
CA PHE A 68 16.87 34.38 8.08
C PHE A 68 16.66 35.54 7.11
N VAL A 69 17.68 35.91 6.34
CA VAL A 69 17.55 36.97 5.33
C VAL A 69 16.49 36.68 4.29
N PRO A 70 16.39 35.46 3.72
CA PRO A 70 15.26 35.08 2.87
C PRO A 70 13.91 35.19 3.57
N MET A 71 13.80 34.79 4.85
CA MET A 71 12.54 34.90 5.61
C MET A 71 12.10 36.35 5.79
N PHE A 72 13.04 37.30 6.01
CA PHE A 72 12.72 38.73 6.02
C PHE A 72 12.22 39.23 4.66
N ARG A 73 12.76 38.71 3.57
CA ARG A 73 12.29 39.04 2.20
C ARG A 73 10.89 38.51 1.92
N MET A 74 10.41 37.48 2.65
CA MET A 74 9.03 37.02 2.61
C MET A 74 8.07 37.93 3.39
N GLY A 75 8.57 38.94 4.10
CA GLY A 75 7.77 39.89 4.88
C GLY A 75 7.67 39.58 6.37
N ILE A 76 8.37 38.55 6.88
CA ILE A 76 8.39 38.27 8.32
C ILE A 76 9.23 39.34 9.03
N ASN A 77 8.64 39.96 10.06
CA ASN A 77 9.33 41.02 10.79
C ASN A 77 10.50 40.43 11.61
N LYS A 78 11.62 41.14 11.58
CA LYS A 78 12.85 40.76 12.30
C LYS A 78 12.62 40.64 13.81
N ASP A 79 11.78 41.48 14.39
CA ASP A 79 11.50 41.52 15.82
C ASP A 79 10.56 40.37 16.27
N HIS A 80 10.02 39.57 15.31
CA HIS A 80 9.13 38.45 15.55
C HIS A 80 9.88 37.11 15.68
N PHE A 81 11.23 37.12 15.73
CA PHE A 81 12.02 35.91 15.94
C PHE A 81 12.38 35.75 17.42
N ILE A 82 12.06 34.56 17.98
CA ILE A 82 12.26 34.23 19.38
C ILE A 82 13.12 32.97 19.46
N PHE A 83 14.23 33.04 20.19
CA PHE A 83 15.25 32.01 20.18
C PHE A 83 15.50 31.46 21.59
N VAL A 84 15.72 30.13 21.72
CA VAL A 84 16.35 29.50 22.88
C VAL A 84 17.59 28.73 22.43
N PRO A 85 18.66 28.63 23.25
CA PRO A 85 19.81 27.84 22.86
C PRO A 85 19.61 26.35 23.11
N GLY A 86 20.18 25.52 22.21
CA GLY A 86 20.31 24.08 22.39
C GLY A 86 21.68 23.68 22.91
N ASN A 87 21.95 22.38 23.00
CA ASN A 87 23.23 21.86 23.48
C ASN A 87 24.37 22.03 22.47
N HIS A 88 24.08 22.13 21.17
CA HIS A 88 25.07 22.45 20.14
C HIS A 88 25.41 23.95 20.05
N ASP A 89 24.57 24.81 20.64
CA ASP A 89 24.86 26.23 20.78
C ASP A 89 25.82 26.54 21.95
N VAL A 90 26.25 25.51 22.68
CA VAL A 90 27.27 25.57 23.72
C VAL A 90 28.67 25.48 23.08
N GLN A 91 29.57 26.44 23.43
CA GLN A 91 30.96 26.39 22.99
C GLN A 91 31.72 25.23 23.64
N ARG A 92 32.08 24.24 22.86
CA ARG A 92 32.81 23.03 23.31
C ARG A 92 34.15 23.35 23.87
N GLY A 93 34.90 24.24 23.20
CA GLY A 93 36.21 24.71 23.66
C GLY A 93 36.19 25.36 25.04
N TRP A 94 35.11 26.10 25.37
CA TRP A 94 34.92 26.62 26.70
C TRP A 94 34.72 25.51 27.75
N VAL A 95 33.90 24.54 27.48
CA VAL A 95 33.60 23.39 28.35
C VAL A 95 34.87 22.56 28.59
N GLU A 96 35.66 22.26 27.55
CA GLU A 96 36.95 21.56 27.66
C GLU A 96 37.96 22.30 28.53
N ASN A 97 38.11 23.57 28.32
CA ASN A 97 39.05 24.41 29.08
C ASN A 97 38.65 24.57 30.54
N LYS A 98 37.38 24.47 30.87
CA LYS A 98 36.81 24.62 32.21
C LYS A 98 36.35 23.30 32.82
N LYS A 99 36.79 22.14 32.31
CA LYS A 99 36.32 20.82 32.67
C LYS A 99 36.36 20.55 34.17
N ILE A 100 37.44 20.95 34.87
CA ILE A 100 37.61 20.75 36.31
C ILE A 100 36.62 21.61 37.11
N GLU A 101 36.46 22.90 36.75
CA GLU A 101 35.53 23.83 37.39
C GLU A 101 34.06 23.45 37.12
N TYR A 102 33.82 22.78 35.98
CA TYR A 102 32.49 22.36 35.56
C TYR A 102 32.07 20.99 36.14
N ALA A 103 33.03 20.16 36.56
CA ALA A 103 32.78 18.83 37.09
C ALA A 103 31.74 18.77 38.24
N PRO A 104 31.62 19.72 39.15
CA PRO A 104 30.58 19.71 40.19
C PRO A 104 29.15 19.69 39.63
N PHE A 105 28.92 20.31 38.45
CA PHE A 105 27.58 20.29 37.80
C PHE A 105 27.24 18.95 37.20
N ILE A 106 28.24 18.11 36.96
CA ILE A 106 28.09 16.72 36.47
C ILE A 106 27.82 15.76 37.64
N GLN A 107 28.57 15.94 38.75
CA GLN A 107 28.66 14.98 39.83
C GLN A 107 27.77 15.26 41.05
N GLN A 108 27.36 16.55 41.21
CA GLN A 108 26.50 16.93 42.33
C GLN A 108 25.03 16.86 41.94
N HIS A 109 24.24 16.22 42.80
CA HIS A 109 22.80 16.34 42.73
C HIS A 109 22.37 17.71 43.26
N PHE A 110 22.14 18.66 42.36
CA PHE A 110 21.49 19.92 42.71
C PHE A 110 20.00 19.67 42.94
N ASP A 111 19.47 20.21 44.08
CA ASP A 111 18.05 20.44 44.24
C ASP A 111 17.69 21.84 43.68
N GLU A 112 16.43 22.12 43.48
CA GLU A 112 15.92 23.36 42.92
C GLU A 112 16.48 24.57 43.64
N LYS A 113 16.44 24.59 45.00
CA LYS A 113 16.89 25.72 45.79
C LYS A 113 18.37 25.99 45.61
N LYS A 114 19.21 25.00 45.69
CA LYS A 114 20.66 25.14 45.51
C LYS A 114 21.04 25.64 44.11
N PHE A 115 20.34 25.16 43.07
CA PHE A 115 20.61 25.58 41.72
C PHE A 115 20.18 27.03 41.46
N ASN A 116 18.97 27.40 41.92
CA ASN A 116 18.47 28.77 41.84
C ASN A 116 19.34 29.76 42.66
N ASP A 117 19.76 29.42 43.87
CA ASP A 117 20.63 30.22 44.69
C ASP A 117 22.01 30.41 44.05
N TYR A 118 22.58 29.36 43.43
CA TYR A 118 23.83 29.44 42.68
C TYR A 118 23.74 30.41 41.49
N LEU A 119 22.74 30.29 40.64
CA LEU A 119 22.56 31.18 39.47
C LEU A 119 22.27 32.62 39.87
N THR A 120 21.54 32.83 40.94
CA THR A 120 21.27 34.20 41.46
C THR A 120 22.59 34.88 41.92
N GLY A 121 23.55 34.11 42.48
CA GLY A 121 24.81 34.66 42.99
C GLY A 121 25.93 34.75 41.93
N SER A 122 25.98 33.86 40.96
CA SER A 122 27.08 33.78 39.99
C SER A 122 26.64 33.23 38.62
N PRO A 123 25.77 33.89 37.91
CA PRO A 123 25.24 33.38 36.64
C PRO A 123 26.31 33.30 35.53
N GLN A 124 27.35 34.16 35.60
CA GLN A 124 28.32 34.34 34.54
C GLN A 124 29.06 33.10 34.13
N PHE A 125 29.40 32.24 35.11
CA PHE A 125 30.13 31.01 34.85
C PHE A 125 29.37 30.05 33.90
N LEU A 126 28.07 29.85 34.05
CA LEU A 126 27.27 28.99 33.18
C LEU A 126 26.80 29.68 31.89
N THR A 127 26.79 31.00 31.84
CA THR A 127 26.31 31.78 30.68
C THR A 127 27.44 32.11 29.68
N GLU A 128 28.70 32.11 30.11
CA GLU A 128 29.86 32.45 29.25
C GLU A 128 30.01 31.50 28.06
N LYS A 129 29.67 30.23 28.23
CA LYS A 129 29.73 29.22 27.15
C LYS A 129 28.77 29.47 25.98
N PHE A 130 27.81 30.38 26.12
CA PHE A 130 26.89 30.81 25.06
C PHE A 130 27.33 32.11 24.38
N ASN A 131 28.54 32.62 24.61
CA ASN A 131 28.96 33.95 24.12
C ASN A 131 28.82 34.13 22.61
N ASN A 132 29.15 33.13 21.78
CA ASN A 132 29.00 33.26 20.32
C ASN A 132 27.54 33.31 19.92
N TYR A 133 26.70 32.46 20.53
CA TYR A 133 25.24 32.46 20.34
C TYR A 133 24.62 33.80 20.74
N VAL A 134 24.90 34.29 21.94
CA VAL A 134 24.37 35.58 22.43
C VAL A 134 24.84 36.74 21.56
N SER A 135 26.13 36.74 21.14
CA SER A 135 26.68 37.76 20.24
C SER A 135 25.97 37.80 18.89
N PHE A 136 25.71 36.61 18.34
CA PHE A 136 24.95 36.48 17.10
C PHE A 136 23.51 37.04 17.23
N ILE A 137 22.78 36.66 18.27
CA ILE A 137 21.40 37.16 18.49
C ILE A 137 21.42 38.69 18.63
N ASN A 138 22.29 39.21 19.46
CA ASN A 138 22.36 40.67 19.72
C ASN A 138 22.75 41.47 18.48
N GLN A 139 23.67 40.98 17.69
CA GLN A 139 24.11 41.68 16.47
C GLN A 139 23.08 41.64 15.34
N ARG A 140 22.40 40.53 15.22
CA ARG A 140 21.54 40.25 14.07
C ARG A 140 20.06 40.51 14.32
N PHE A 141 19.54 40.32 15.55
CA PHE A 141 18.12 40.45 15.86
C PHE A 141 17.76 41.58 16.82
N GLY A 142 18.74 42.19 17.43
CA GLY A 142 18.58 43.39 18.29
C GLY A 142 19.12 43.18 19.71
N PRO A 143 19.41 44.22 20.44
CA PRO A 143 20.05 44.13 21.76
C PRO A 143 19.04 43.57 22.78
N VAL A 144 19.34 42.38 23.26
CA VAL A 144 18.69 41.78 24.45
C VAL A 144 19.76 41.64 25.52
N GLU A 145 19.40 41.87 26.80
CA GLU A 145 20.36 41.73 27.91
C GLU A 145 20.99 40.33 27.88
N LYS A 146 22.33 40.27 27.86
CA LYS A 146 23.12 39.04 27.70
C LYS A 146 22.67 37.93 28.65
N ASP A 147 22.49 38.26 29.92
CA ASP A 147 22.13 37.30 30.96
C ASP A 147 20.68 36.78 30.80
N LYS A 148 19.80 37.59 30.24
CA LYS A 148 18.41 37.16 29.95
C LYS A 148 18.33 36.15 28.83
N ILE A 149 19.05 36.34 27.72
CA ILE A 149 19.07 35.37 26.62
C ILE A 149 19.65 34.01 27.07
N ALA A 150 20.73 34.08 27.90
CA ALA A 150 21.44 32.87 28.30
C ALA A 150 20.75 32.06 29.42
N ILE A 151 19.85 32.64 30.20
CA ILE A 151 19.18 31.97 31.33
C ILE A 151 17.70 31.70 31.00
N GLY A 152 16.98 32.72 30.58
CA GLY A 152 15.57 32.71 30.26
C GLY A 152 15.03 34.12 30.09
N PHE A 153 14.06 34.26 29.22
CA PHE A 153 13.48 35.59 28.91
C PHE A 153 12.02 35.43 28.47
N ASN A 154 11.29 36.54 28.60
CA ASN A 154 9.90 36.58 28.14
C ASN A 154 9.71 37.60 27.03
N VAL A 155 8.79 37.28 26.12
CA VAL A 155 8.38 38.16 25.01
C VAL A 155 6.87 38.20 24.94
N GLU A 156 6.31 39.40 24.81
CA GLU A 156 4.87 39.54 24.50
C GLU A 156 4.67 39.50 23.01
N LEU A 157 3.81 38.55 22.55
CA LEU A 157 3.49 38.41 21.12
C LEU A 157 2.44 39.44 20.69
N ASN A 158 1.38 39.54 21.49
CA ASN A 158 0.27 40.49 21.29
C ASN A 158 -0.44 40.73 22.64
N ASP A 159 -1.64 41.31 22.62
CA ASP A 159 -2.43 41.57 23.82
C ASP A 159 -2.86 40.32 24.58
N ASP A 160 -2.99 39.17 23.89
CA ASP A 160 -3.54 37.93 24.42
C ASP A 160 -2.46 36.90 24.76
N TRP A 161 -1.32 36.90 24.06
CA TRP A 161 -0.31 35.83 24.12
C TRP A 161 1.07 36.30 24.48
N SER A 162 1.78 35.50 25.25
CA SER A 162 3.19 35.74 25.64
C SER A 162 4.00 34.44 25.64
N VAL A 163 5.30 34.54 25.37
CA VAL A 163 6.25 33.40 25.32
C VAL A 163 7.29 33.57 26.41
N TYR A 164 7.62 32.47 27.10
CA TYR A 164 8.81 32.37 27.93
C TYR A 164 9.80 31.41 27.25
N GLY A 165 10.99 31.93 26.91
CA GLY A 165 12.11 31.13 26.40
C GLY A 165 12.95 30.64 27.57
N LEU A 166 12.99 29.35 27.85
CA LEU A 166 13.74 28.72 28.94
C LEU A 166 14.98 28.03 28.38
N ASN A 167 16.18 28.43 28.87
CA ASN A 167 17.41 27.76 28.55
C ASN A 167 17.53 26.45 29.36
N THR A 168 17.33 25.33 28.70
CA THR A 168 17.51 23.99 29.27
C THR A 168 18.94 23.45 29.09
N SER A 169 19.83 24.19 28.40
CA SER A 169 21.22 23.80 28.12
C SER A 169 22.23 24.33 29.12
N LEU A 170 21.76 24.96 30.25
CA LEU A 170 22.63 25.57 31.24
C LEU A 170 23.70 24.66 31.83
N THR A 171 23.40 23.36 31.99
CA THR A 171 24.34 22.33 32.48
C THR A 171 24.74 21.33 31.43
N SER A 172 24.49 21.58 30.14
CA SER A 172 24.94 20.73 29.04
C SER A 172 26.45 20.77 28.83
N PHE A 173 27.01 19.61 28.45
CA PHE A 173 28.44 19.39 28.15
C PHE A 173 28.75 19.51 26.66
N ALA A 174 27.76 19.77 25.83
CA ALA A 174 27.95 19.79 24.38
C ALA A 174 28.50 18.45 23.82
N GLY A 175 28.18 17.29 24.46
CA GLY A 175 28.66 15.99 24.06
C GLY A 175 30.12 15.65 24.35
N LEU A 176 30.79 16.40 25.26
CA LEU A 176 32.22 16.23 25.56
C LEU A 176 32.52 15.31 26.75
N ASP A 177 31.51 14.74 27.42
CA ASP A 177 31.75 13.85 28.55
C ASP A 177 31.85 12.40 28.07
N TYR A 178 32.90 11.70 28.51
CA TYR A 178 33.19 10.32 28.20
C TYR A 178 33.10 9.46 29.46
N ASP A 179 32.60 8.23 29.31
CA ASP A 179 32.69 7.24 30.38
C ASP A 179 34.07 6.59 30.43
N ASP A 180 34.27 5.70 31.41
CA ASP A 180 35.56 5.02 31.62
C ASP A 180 35.96 4.12 30.43
N SER A 181 35.01 3.79 29.54
CA SER A 181 35.25 3.02 28.32
C SER A 181 35.57 3.93 27.09
N GLY A 182 35.49 5.27 27.24
CA GLY A 182 35.67 6.24 26.16
C GLY A 182 34.40 6.49 25.32
N ALA A 183 33.25 5.97 25.73
CA ALA A 183 31.97 6.27 25.08
C ALA A 183 31.41 7.61 25.55
N LEU A 184 30.80 8.38 24.59
CA LEU A 184 30.16 9.67 24.88
C LEU A 184 28.97 9.45 25.84
N LYS A 185 28.95 10.19 26.94
CA LYS A 185 27.82 10.21 27.86
C LYS A 185 26.75 11.15 27.35
N SER A 186 25.50 10.78 27.48
CA SER A 186 24.35 11.62 27.16
C SER A 186 24.11 12.68 28.25
N ASP A 187 23.59 13.85 27.88
CA ASP A 187 23.03 14.85 28.78
C ASP A 187 21.74 14.39 29.49
N THR A 188 21.19 13.25 29.12
CA THR A 188 19.94 12.68 29.65
C THR A 188 20.00 12.54 31.18
N LYS A 189 18.95 13.06 31.87
CA LYS A 189 18.82 13.09 33.33
C LYS A 189 19.88 13.90 34.09
N ARG A 190 20.54 14.85 33.39
CA ARG A 190 21.60 15.70 33.97
C ARG A 190 21.37 17.18 33.83
N LEU A 191 20.39 17.62 33.07
CA LEU A 191 20.14 19.02 32.81
C LEU A 191 19.28 19.65 33.90
N ASN A 192 19.79 20.77 34.46
CA ASN A 192 19.07 21.55 35.44
C ASN A 192 18.52 22.83 34.80
N ILE A 193 17.46 23.38 35.36
CA ILE A 193 16.78 24.57 34.88
C ILE A 193 16.71 25.65 35.94
N TYR A 194 16.64 26.92 35.52
CA TYR A 194 16.45 28.02 36.40
C TYR A 194 15.00 28.44 36.46
N THR A 195 14.33 28.21 37.60
CA THR A 195 12.89 28.38 37.76
C THR A 195 12.48 29.70 38.39
N ARG A 196 13.38 30.40 39.08
CA ARG A 196 13.03 31.59 39.88
C ARG A 196 12.43 32.72 39.04
N ASP A 197 13.07 33.13 37.96
CA ASP A 197 12.57 34.17 37.08
C ASP A 197 11.31 33.77 36.33
N LEU A 198 11.23 32.49 35.98
CA LEU A 198 10.03 31.87 35.39
C LEU A 198 8.85 32.00 36.36
N CYS A 199 9.00 31.62 37.63
CA CYS A 199 7.93 31.70 38.64
C CYS A 199 7.48 33.18 38.86
N LEU A 200 8.42 34.12 38.96
CA LEU A 200 8.12 35.55 39.09
C LEU A 200 7.36 36.12 37.89
N TRP A 201 7.67 35.62 36.68
CA TRP A 201 6.94 36.01 35.48
C TRP A 201 5.54 35.41 35.44
N LEU A 202 5.40 34.14 35.82
CA LEU A 202 4.11 33.47 35.89
C LEU A 202 3.12 34.15 36.84
N GLU A 203 3.60 34.63 38.01
CA GLU A 203 2.78 35.35 38.98
C GLU A 203 2.25 36.69 38.45
N LYS A 204 3.00 37.36 37.56
CA LYS A 204 2.66 38.69 37.06
C LYS A 204 1.94 38.69 35.72
N ASN A 205 1.94 37.59 35.01
CA ASN A 205 1.41 37.53 33.66
C ASN A 205 0.06 36.83 33.60
N SER A 206 -0.96 37.58 33.15
CA SER A 206 -2.34 37.06 33.00
C SER A 206 -2.68 36.58 31.61
N LYS A 207 -1.78 36.76 30.60
CA LYS A 207 -1.99 36.36 29.23
C LYS A 207 -1.88 34.84 29.08
N LYS A 208 -2.34 34.34 27.93
CA LYS A 208 -2.05 32.98 27.46
C LYS A 208 -0.55 32.78 27.29
N LYS A 209 -0.04 31.64 27.69
CA LYS A 209 1.38 31.40 27.85
C LYS A 209 1.93 30.27 27.02
N ILE A 210 3.03 30.54 26.36
CA ILE A 210 3.80 29.56 25.57
C ILE A 210 5.16 29.37 26.24
N LEU A 211 5.53 28.13 26.53
CA LEU A 211 6.90 27.79 26.92
C LEU A 211 7.68 27.33 25.71
N LEU A 212 8.80 27.97 25.41
CA LEU A 212 9.77 27.56 24.42
C LEU A 212 11.03 27.06 25.11
N MET A 213 11.40 25.78 24.85
CA MET A 213 12.63 25.18 25.41
C MET A 213 13.26 24.24 24.37
N HIS A 214 14.54 23.89 24.54
CA HIS A 214 15.19 22.95 23.65
C HIS A 214 14.97 21.49 24.11
N HIS A 215 15.43 21.13 25.30
CA HIS A 215 15.35 19.79 25.82
C HIS A 215 13.97 19.47 26.39
N PRO A 216 13.36 18.32 26.03
CA PRO A 216 12.10 17.88 26.62
C PRO A 216 12.27 17.39 28.06
N PHE A 217 11.16 17.14 28.76
CA PHE A 217 11.13 16.78 30.17
C PHE A 217 11.97 15.55 30.52
N GLU A 218 12.05 14.57 29.62
CA GLU A 218 12.74 13.29 29.82
C GLU A 218 14.26 13.45 29.96
N VAL A 219 14.80 14.51 29.39
CA VAL A 219 16.25 14.79 29.39
C VAL A 219 16.71 15.55 30.65
N LEU A 220 15.77 16.24 31.32
CA LEU A 220 16.04 17.02 32.52
C LEU A 220 16.29 16.10 33.73
N THR A 221 16.95 16.65 34.80
CA THR A 221 17.00 15.96 36.10
C THR A 221 15.60 15.70 36.65
N ASP A 222 15.45 14.70 37.52
CA ASP A 222 14.12 14.32 38.03
C ASP A 222 13.39 15.45 38.74
N TRP A 223 14.10 16.29 39.52
CA TRP A 223 13.50 17.47 40.15
C TRP A 223 13.09 18.54 39.13
N ALA A 224 13.95 18.82 38.14
CA ALA A 224 13.71 19.83 37.12
C ALA A 224 12.53 19.45 36.24
N SER A 225 12.46 18.17 35.84
CA SER A 225 11.35 17.59 35.07
C SER A 225 10.04 17.68 35.85
N SER A 226 10.06 17.26 37.12
CA SER A 226 8.85 17.25 37.98
C SER A 226 8.33 18.67 38.26
N GLU A 227 9.20 19.62 38.58
CA GLU A 227 8.80 21.01 38.87
C GLU A 227 8.32 21.72 37.59
N LEU A 228 9.06 21.59 36.49
CA LEU A 228 8.65 22.19 35.22
C LEU A 228 7.32 21.64 34.73
N MET A 229 7.12 20.32 34.83
CA MET A 229 5.85 19.69 34.47
C MET A 229 4.67 20.21 35.29
N LYS A 230 4.89 20.44 36.59
CA LYS A 230 3.88 21.01 37.47
C LYS A 230 3.56 22.46 37.07
N LEU A 231 4.59 23.30 36.80
CA LEU A 231 4.39 24.68 36.33
C LEU A 231 3.66 24.72 34.98
N CYS A 232 4.02 23.80 34.05
CA CYS A 232 3.35 23.72 32.76
C CYS A 232 1.86 23.38 32.90
N LYS A 233 1.50 22.42 33.71
CA LYS A 233 0.09 22.04 33.94
C LYS A 233 -0.74 23.19 34.51
N LEU A 234 -0.15 23.98 35.34
CA LEU A 234 -0.89 25.05 36.06
C LEU A 234 -0.96 26.37 35.26
N HIS A 235 0.00 26.65 34.41
CA HIS A 235 0.18 28.01 33.89
C HIS A 235 0.32 28.12 32.36
N PHE A 236 0.70 27.09 31.66
CA PHE A 236 0.95 27.15 30.21
C PHE A 236 -0.17 26.56 29.38
N ASP A 237 -0.40 27.13 28.21
CA ASP A 237 -1.32 26.63 27.20
C ASP A 237 -0.61 25.77 26.15
N ILE A 238 0.64 26.16 25.81
CA ILE A 238 1.49 25.45 24.84
C ILE A 238 2.89 25.28 25.41
N VAL A 239 3.49 24.13 25.21
CA VAL A 239 4.91 23.84 25.43
C VAL A 239 5.54 23.40 24.13
N LEU A 240 6.66 24.04 23.76
CA LEU A 240 7.40 23.73 22.52
C LEU A 240 8.80 23.26 22.90
N SER A 241 9.20 22.09 22.39
CA SER A 241 10.53 21.53 22.62
C SER A 241 11.13 20.91 21.36
N GLY A 242 12.47 20.90 21.27
CA GLY A 242 13.27 20.22 20.23
C GLY A 242 13.98 18.98 20.77
N HIS A 243 15.21 18.73 20.28
CA HIS A 243 16.22 17.78 20.76
C HIS A 243 15.91 16.28 20.56
N VAL A 244 14.67 15.81 20.69
CA VAL A 244 14.31 14.40 20.53
C VAL A 244 13.60 14.21 19.21
N HIS A 245 14.09 13.28 18.41
CA HIS A 245 13.61 13.02 17.06
C HIS A 245 12.23 12.33 17.02
N ASP A 246 11.67 12.03 18.18
CA ASP A 246 10.38 11.39 18.36
C ASP A 246 9.27 12.46 18.40
N GLN A 247 8.39 12.43 17.41
CA GLN A 247 7.51 13.55 17.08
C GLN A 247 6.08 13.18 17.41
N ASN A 248 5.63 13.54 18.60
CA ASN A 248 4.25 13.36 19.00
C ASN A 248 3.68 14.65 19.61
N ILE A 249 2.45 15.00 19.27
CA ILE A 249 1.68 15.98 20.04
C ILE A 249 1.13 15.25 21.25
N LEU A 250 1.52 15.70 22.43
CA LEU A 250 0.96 15.21 23.67
C LEU A 250 0.04 16.29 24.25
N CYS A 251 -1.25 15.98 24.36
CA CYS A 251 -2.16 16.79 25.18
C CYS A 251 -2.17 16.18 26.58
N LEU A 252 -1.55 16.85 27.54
CA LEU A 252 -1.54 16.40 28.92
C LEU A 252 -2.69 17.06 29.66
N ASP A 253 -3.70 16.28 30.04
CA ASP A 253 -4.90 16.74 30.71
C ASP A 253 -5.11 16.03 32.07
N ASN A 254 -5.37 16.80 33.09
CA ASN A 254 -5.81 16.32 34.40
C ASN A 254 -7.14 16.98 34.84
N GLY A 255 -8.03 17.25 33.91
CA GLY A 255 -9.34 17.84 34.17
C GLY A 255 -9.36 19.36 34.00
N SER A 256 -8.89 20.14 34.96
CA SER A 256 -8.85 21.63 34.89
C SER A 256 -7.50 22.16 34.36
N ASP A 257 -6.45 21.34 34.39
CA ASP A 257 -5.07 21.74 34.20
C ASP A 257 -4.46 20.99 33.02
N SER A 258 -4.55 21.57 31.81
CA SER A 258 -4.11 20.95 30.57
C SER A 258 -3.25 21.88 29.72
N PHE A 259 -2.23 21.36 29.06
CA PHE A 259 -1.47 22.08 28.05
C PHE A 259 -1.17 21.18 26.85
N ILE A 260 -0.90 21.81 25.70
CA ILE A 260 -0.49 21.13 24.47
C ILE A 260 1.03 21.13 24.44
N TRP A 261 1.64 19.94 24.35
CA TRP A 261 3.06 19.80 24.17
C TRP A 261 3.37 19.42 22.72
N CYS A 262 4.06 20.30 22.00
CA CYS A 262 4.45 20.09 20.63
C CYS A 262 5.97 19.94 20.55
N ARG A 263 6.44 18.81 20.04
CA ARG A 263 7.86 18.54 19.77
C ARG A 263 8.18 18.96 18.35
N ALA A 264 9.29 19.68 18.14
CA ALA A 264 9.74 20.05 16.80
C ALA A 264 10.35 18.86 16.07
N PRO A 265 10.03 18.70 14.79
CA PRO A 265 10.88 17.93 13.89
C PRO A 265 12.25 18.61 13.76
N GLN A 266 13.29 17.88 13.42
CA GLN A 266 14.57 18.47 13.04
C GLN A 266 14.43 19.17 11.69
N LEU A 267 15.01 20.34 11.54
CA LEU A 267 15.02 20.99 10.24
C LEU A 267 16.13 20.43 9.34
N PHE A 268 17.27 20.02 9.92
CA PHE A 268 18.36 19.39 9.19
C PHE A 268 19.17 18.43 10.07
N THR A 269 19.57 17.26 9.55
CA THR A 269 20.52 16.32 10.13
C THR A 269 21.28 15.55 9.05
N GLU A 270 22.41 14.96 9.38
CA GLU A 270 23.17 14.05 8.50
C GLU A 270 22.61 12.65 8.47
N LYS A 271 21.92 12.25 9.55
CA LYS A 271 21.25 10.97 9.65
C LYS A 271 19.93 11.06 8.87
N GLU A 272 19.44 9.92 8.37
CA GLU A 272 18.19 9.85 7.60
C GLU A 272 16.94 9.92 8.49
N ASP A 273 17.00 10.71 9.55
CA ASP A 273 15.84 10.95 10.40
C ASP A 273 14.86 11.89 9.70
N THR A 274 13.60 11.85 10.11
CA THR A 274 12.52 12.62 9.53
C THR A 274 12.74 14.11 9.77
N LEU A 275 13.01 14.86 8.70
CA LEU A 275 13.20 16.32 8.78
C LEU A 275 11.85 17.03 8.59
N GLY A 276 11.66 18.16 9.27
CA GLY A 276 10.41 18.89 9.14
C GLY A 276 10.35 20.20 9.90
N TYR A 277 9.17 20.79 9.94
CA TYR A 277 8.82 21.95 10.74
C TYR A 277 7.32 21.98 11.02
N SER A 278 6.88 22.86 11.91
CA SER A 278 5.44 23.01 12.19
C SER A 278 4.99 24.47 12.16
N ILE A 279 3.70 24.67 11.87
CA ILE A 279 3.02 25.96 11.93
C ILE A 279 1.82 25.82 12.86
N ILE A 280 1.77 26.63 13.93
CA ILE A 280 0.66 26.65 14.89
C ILE A 280 -0.24 27.83 14.53
N ASN A 281 -1.48 27.54 14.20
CA ASN A 281 -2.50 28.53 13.91
C ASN A 281 -3.26 28.90 15.18
N ILE A 282 -3.30 30.19 15.50
CA ILE A 282 -3.98 30.73 16.68
C ILE A 282 -5.04 31.74 16.23
N GLU A 283 -6.29 31.51 16.66
CA GLU A 283 -7.42 32.38 16.44
C GLU A 283 -7.84 33.00 17.78
N GLY A 284 -7.59 34.32 17.97
CA GLY A 284 -7.84 34.98 19.24
C GLY A 284 -7.12 34.30 20.41
N ASN A 285 -7.87 33.81 21.38
CA ASN A 285 -7.35 33.14 22.58
C ASN A 285 -7.31 31.61 22.47
N THR A 286 -7.53 31.06 21.27
CA THR A 286 -7.59 29.61 21.05
C THR A 286 -6.62 29.14 19.99
N ILE A 287 -6.06 27.95 20.22
CA ILE A 287 -5.26 27.25 19.22
C ILE A 287 -6.25 26.54 18.31
N ASP A 288 -6.20 26.86 17.01
CA ASP A 288 -7.06 26.25 15.99
C ASP A 288 -6.46 24.92 15.52
N SER A 289 -5.23 24.97 15.05
CA SER A 289 -4.61 23.80 14.43
C SER A 289 -3.09 23.88 14.47
N ILE A 290 -2.45 22.72 14.32
CA ILE A 290 -1.00 22.57 14.15
C ILE A 290 -0.75 21.86 12.83
N VAL A 291 -0.08 22.53 11.89
CA VAL A 291 0.28 22.01 10.58
C VAL A 291 1.70 21.48 10.66
N TYR A 292 1.90 20.22 10.37
CA TYR A 292 3.20 19.57 10.23
C TYR A 292 3.61 19.50 8.77
N ARG A 293 4.89 19.80 8.51
CA ARG A 293 5.51 19.69 7.20
C ARG A 293 6.76 18.83 7.31
N GLU A 294 6.92 17.83 6.44
CA GLU A 294 8.05 16.93 6.44
C GLU A 294 8.86 17.00 5.14
N TRP A 295 10.17 16.76 5.23
CA TRP A 295 11.06 16.70 4.09
C TRP A 295 10.96 15.38 3.36
N PHE A 296 10.72 15.44 2.07
CA PHE A 296 10.70 14.28 1.20
C PHE A 296 11.93 14.24 0.29
N LYS A 297 12.98 13.53 0.74
CA LYS A 297 14.31 13.47 0.10
C LYS A 297 14.24 13.10 -1.38
N LYS A 298 13.37 12.14 -1.77
CA LYS A 298 13.24 11.67 -3.15
C LYS A 298 12.81 12.77 -4.14
N ARG A 299 12.12 13.79 -3.69
CA ARG A 299 11.62 14.91 -4.52
C ARG A 299 12.28 16.24 -4.19
N ASN A 300 13.15 16.28 -3.21
CA ASN A 300 13.78 17.51 -2.71
C ASN A 300 12.76 18.61 -2.38
N ALA A 301 11.65 18.25 -1.74
CA ALA A 301 10.55 19.14 -1.42
C ALA A 301 9.93 18.80 -0.06
N PHE A 302 9.29 19.76 0.58
CA PHE A 302 8.46 19.52 1.76
C PHE A 302 7.04 19.12 1.34
N ARG A 303 6.41 18.25 2.13
CA ARG A 303 5.05 17.72 1.94
C ARG A 303 4.27 17.78 3.27
N PRO A 304 2.94 17.51 3.31
CA PRO A 304 2.23 17.31 4.56
C PRO A 304 2.92 16.29 5.45
N GLY A 305 3.04 16.59 6.75
CA GLY A 305 3.79 15.80 7.73
C GLY A 305 3.01 14.57 8.20
N LEU A 306 2.83 13.61 7.33
CA LEU A 306 2.06 12.39 7.59
C LEU A 306 2.79 11.43 8.54
N ASP A 307 4.11 11.53 8.62
CA ASP A 307 4.92 10.78 9.58
C ASP A 307 4.84 11.38 11.01
N PHE A 308 4.31 12.60 11.13
CA PHE A 308 4.20 13.34 12.38
C PHE A 308 2.80 13.32 13.00
N THR A 309 1.80 12.93 12.23
CA THR A 309 0.41 12.91 12.69
C THR A 309 -0.40 11.87 11.93
N SER A 310 -1.40 11.31 12.58
CA SER A 310 -2.36 10.39 11.97
C SER A 310 -3.37 11.09 11.04
N GLU A 311 -3.35 12.42 10.96
CA GLU A 311 -4.27 13.18 10.12
C GLU A 311 -3.78 13.20 8.66
N GLU A 312 -4.66 12.85 7.72
CA GLU A 312 -4.34 12.66 6.29
C GLU A 312 -3.78 13.90 5.60
N ASP A 313 -4.04 15.10 6.12
CA ASP A 313 -3.56 16.37 5.58
C ASP A 313 -2.36 16.96 6.33
N GLY A 314 -1.81 16.22 7.32
CA GLY A 314 -0.75 16.71 8.18
C GLY A 314 -1.19 17.83 9.15
N ILE A 315 -2.50 18.03 9.33
CA ILE A 315 -3.06 19.12 10.14
C ILE A 315 -3.80 18.56 11.35
N VAL A 316 -3.25 18.79 12.53
CA VAL A 316 -3.92 18.44 13.79
C VAL A 316 -4.82 19.59 14.23
N ARG A 317 -6.12 19.37 14.23
CA ARG A 317 -7.13 20.36 14.66
C ARG A 317 -7.44 20.20 16.14
N ILE A 318 -7.22 21.27 16.91
CA ILE A 318 -7.38 21.25 18.37
C ILE A 318 -8.83 21.60 18.73
N LYS A 319 -9.65 20.59 19.03
CA LYS A 319 -11.02 20.78 19.53
C LYS A 319 -11.03 20.71 21.07
N ARG A 320 -11.35 21.80 21.75
CA ARG A 320 -11.38 21.87 23.22
C ARG A 320 -12.50 21.06 23.91
N ASP A 321 -13.47 20.54 23.15
CA ASP A 321 -14.60 19.80 23.76
C ASP A 321 -14.32 18.31 23.98
N ASN A 322 -13.16 17.78 23.57
CA ASN A 322 -12.73 16.42 23.81
C ASN A 322 -11.25 16.38 24.25
N CYS A 323 -11.03 16.66 25.53
CA CYS A 323 -9.77 16.27 26.16
C CYS A 323 -9.69 14.75 26.16
N TYR A 324 -8.81 14.18 25.32
CA TYR A 324 -8.53 12.76 25.33
C TYR A 324 -7.73 12.45 26.60
N ILE A 325 -8.38 11.87 27.60
CA ILE A 325 -7.66 10.94 28.48
C ILE A 325 -7.03 9.93 27.54
N GLU A 326 -5.70 9.76 27.61
CA GLU A 326 -5.01 8.72 26.84
C GLU A 326 -5.76 7.40 27.00
N ASP A 327 -6.59 7.07 26.03
CA ASP A 327 -7.35 5.82 26.04
C ASP A 327 -6.35 4.72 25.71
N ALA A 328 -5.74 4.14 26.75
CA ALA A 328 -4.74 3.09 26.61
C ALA A 328 -5.24 1.92 25.73
N THR A 329 -6.56 1.75 25.64
CA THR A 329 -7.19 0.80 24.74
C THR A 329 -7.10 1.28 23.31
N LEU A 330 -7.35 2.57 23.07
CA LEU A 330 -7.29 3.19 21.75
C LEU A 330 -5.87 3.10 21.18
N LEU A 331 -4.87 3.55 21.92
CA LEU A 331 -3.46 3.52 21.49
C LEU A 331 -3.00 2.11 21.12
N LYS A 332 -3.32 1.11 21.94
CA LYS A 332 -2.97 -0.29 21.63
C LYS A 332 -3.67 -0.83 20.40
N LEU A 333 -4.93 -0.41 20.15
CA LEU A 333 -5.64 -0.80 18.92
C LEU A 333 -5.00 -0.13 17.69
N GLU A 334 -4.59 1.13 17.81
CA GLU A 334 -3.89 1.86 16.75
C GLU A 334 -2.51 1.27 16.47
N ASP A 335 -1.74 0.94 17.50
CA ASP A 335 -0.44 0.27 17.36
C ASP A 335 -0.58 -1.10 16.67
N ASN A 336 -1.51 -1.94 17.12
CA ASN A 336 -1.75 -3.24 16.47
C ASN A 336 -2.19 -3.10 15.01
N LEU A 337 -3.03 -2.10 14.69
CA LEU A 337 -3.40 -1.81 13.30
C LEU A 337 -2.18 -1.38 12.50
N ARG A 338 -1.38 -0.46 13.03
CA ARG A 338 -0.14 0.03 12.39
C ARG A 338 0.80 -1.13 12.10
N ASP A 339 1.07 -2.00 13.08
CA ASP A 339 1.94 -3.16 12.92
C ASP A 339 1.46 -4.12 11.81
N THR A 340 0.13 -4.33 11.71
CA THR A 340 -0.43 -5.20 10.66
C THR A 340 -0.46 -4.54 9.29
N MET A 341 -0.46 -3.22 9.24
CA MET A 341 -0.48 -2.44 8.00
C MET A 341 0.93 -2.05 7.53
N ALA A 342 1.95 -2.18 8.38
CA ALA A 342 3.34 -1.91 7.99
C ALA A 342 3.79 -2.88 6.89
N VAL A 343 4.28 -2.34 5.77
CA VAL A 343 4.90 -3.08 4.64
C VAL A 343 6.04 -2.24 4.07
N PHE A 344 7.08 -2.91 3.56
CA PHE A 344 8.19 -2.29 2.82
C PHE A 344 8.90 -1.14 3.56
N GLY A 345 9.25 -1.31 4.83
CA GLY A 345 10.00 -0.32 5.59
C GLY A 345 9.24 0.33 6.74
N GLY A 346 8.09 -0.24 7.12
CA GLY A 346 7.40 0.15 8.37
C GLY A 346 6.49 1.36 8.27
N GLU A 347 6.31 1.95 7.09
CA GLU A 347 5.33 3.02 6.92
C GLU A 347 3.90 2.47 7.01
N PRO A 348 3.02 3.05 7.86
CA PRO A 348 1.65 2.57 7.97
C PRO A 348 0.90 2.82 6.67
N LEU A 349 0.25 1.77 6.18
CA LEU A 349 -0.65 1.87 5.05
C LEU A 349 -1.87 2.70 5.41
N ILE A 350 -2.46 3.34 4.40
CA ILE A 350 -3.69 4.09 4.57
C ILE A 350 -4.86 3.12 4.46
N TRP A 351 -5.78 3.22 5.43
CA TRP A 351 -6.98 2.40 5.41
C TRP A 351 -7.92 2.81 4.28
N VAL A 352 -8.45 1.80 3.60
CA VAL A 352 -9.53 1.96 2.62
C VAL A 352 -10.66 1.03 3.00
N ASP A 353 -11.86 1.57 3.21
CA ASP A 353 -13.04 0.82 3.63
C ASP A 353 -13.27 -0.42 2.77
N ARG A 354 -13.63 -1.52 3.43
CA ARG A 354 -13.84 -2.81 2.76
C ARG A 354 -15.33 -3.06 2.55
N TYR A 355 -15.62 -3.81 1.51
CA TYR A 355 -16.97 -4.23 1.16
C TYR A 355 -17.10 -5.74 1.19
N PHE A 356 -18.31 -6.21 1.47
CA PHE A 356 -18.63 -7.61 1.67
C PHE A 356 -19.88 -7.98 0.88
N SER A 357 -19.96 -9.23 0.42
CA SER A 357 -21.13 -9.77 -0.27
C SER A 357 -21.59 -11.07 0.39
N LEU A 358 -22.88 -11.35 0.34
CA LEU A 358 -23.42 -12.65 0.74
C LEU A 358 -23.15 -13.74 -0.33
N ASN A 359 -22.93 -13.32 -1.55
CA ASN A 359 -22.64 -14.20 -2.66
C ASN A 359 -21.12 -14.39 -2.83
N ARG A 360 -20.69 -15.64 -3.05
CA ARG A 360 -19.31 -15.96 -3.35
C ARG A 360 -18.90 -15.30 -4.66
N PHE A 361 -17.71 -14.71 -4.68
CA PHE A 361 -17.09 -14.20 -5.91
C PHE A 361 -16.63 -15.40 -6.74
N ASP A 362 -17.38 -15.75 -7.75
CA ASP A 362 -17.01 -16.71 -8.77
C ASP A 362 -16.53 -16.00 -10.05
N ARG A 363 -16.18 -16.78 -11.06
CA ARG A 363 -15.75 -16.25 -12.37
C ARG A 363 -16.84 -15.45 -13.10
N SER A 364 -18.10 -15.51 -12.64
CA SER A 364 -19.23 -14.76 -13.20
C SER A 364 -19.57 -13.49 -12.42
N PHE A 365 -18.93 -13.27 -11.28
CA PHE A 365 -19.24 -12.15 -10.39
C PHE A 365 -19.11 -10.81 -11.10
N ARG A 366 -20.15 -10.00 -10.97
CA ARG A 366 -20.18 -8.58 -11.39
C ARG A 366 -20.41 -7.73 -10.17
N PHE A 367 -19.64 -6.66 -10.02
CA PHE A 367 -19.88 -5.68 -8.98
C PHE A 367 -21.26 -5.01 -9.22
N LYS A 368 -22.23 -5.37 -8.37
CA LYS A 368 -23.46 -4.60 -8.23
C LYS A 368 -23.36 -3.93 -6.87
N THR A 369 -23.22 -2.63 -6.86
CA THR A 369 -23.09 -1.83 -5.62
C THR A 369 -24.26 -2.03 -4.65
N GLU A 370 -25.43 -2.39 -5.16
CA GLU A 370 -26.66 -2.62 -4.38
C GLU A 370 -26.61 -3.89 -3.51
N ASP A 371 -25.71 -4.83 -3.83
CA ASP A 371 -25.58 -6.12 -3.13
C ASP A 371 -24.37 -6.16 -2.15
N LEU A 372 -23.71 -5.03 -1.93
CA LEU A 372 -22.52 -4.95 -1.08
C LEU A 372 -22.82 -4.32 0.29
N PHE A 373 -22.32 -4.95 1.34
CA PHE A 373 -22.32 -4.45 2.69
C PHE A 373 -21.01 -3.71 2.97
N SER A 374 -21.10 -2.52 3.54
CA SER A 374 -19.94 -1.74 4.00
C SER A 374 -19.45 -2.20 5.37
N GLU A 375 -18.27 -1.75 5.80
CA GLU A 375 -17.80 -1.93 7.17
C GLU A 375 -18.76 -1.30 8.20
N THR A 376 -19.41 -0.20 7.85
CA THR A 376 -20.39 0.47 8.71
C THR A 376 -21.62 -0.41 8.93
N ASP A 377 -22.09 -1.12 7.89
CA ASP A 377 -23.19 -2.06 8.03
C ASP A 377 -22.82 -3.23 8.95
N LEU A 378 -21.57 -3.72 8.85
CA LEU A 378 -21.05 -4.76 9.76
C LEU A 378 -20.92 -4.29 11.21
N LEU A 379 -20.55 -3.04 11.44
CA LEU A 379 -20.48 -2.47 12.79
C LEU A 379 -21.88 -2.39 13.44
N GLN A 380 -22.91 -2.09 12.65
CA GLN A 380 -24.30 -1.99 13.09
C GLN A 380 -24.96 -3.36 13.26
N GLU A 381 -24.50 -4.39 12.52
CA GLU A 381 -25.02 -5.74 12.68
C GLU A 381 -24.61 -6.33 14.04
N SER A 382 -25.57 -6.69 14.85
CA SER A 382 -25.33 -7.22 16.21
C SER A 382 -26.06 -8.53 16.49
N LYS A 383 -26.94 -8.97 15.56
CA LYS A 383 -27.86 -10.10 15.82
C LYS A 383 -27.31 -11.43 15.39
N HIS A 384 -26.45 -11.45 14.36
CA HIS A 384 -26.00 -12.68 13.73
C HIS A 384 -24.49 -12.84 13.88
N ASN A 385 -24.04 -14.08 14.07
CA ASN A 385 -22.63 -14.41 13.92
C ASN A 385 -22.25 -14.41 12.46
N ILE A 386 -21.04 -13.91 12.15
CA ILE A 386 -20.58 -13.69 10.80
C ILE A 386 -19.31 -14.50 10.55
N LYS A 387 -19.22 -15.13 9.38
CA LYS A 387 -18.00 -15.75 8.87
C LYS A 387 -17.58 -15.04 7.59
N ILE A 388 -16.47 -14.30 7.65
CA ILE A 388 -15.90 -13.60 6.50
C ILE A 388 -14.88 -14.52 5.84
N VAL A 389 -15.09 -14.81 4.57
CA VAL A 389 -14.24 -15.67 3.76
C VAL A 389 -13.60 -14.84 2.65
N THR A 390 -12.30 -15.01 2.42
CA THR A 390 -11.60 -14.30 1.34
C THR A 390 -10.35 -15.04 0.89
N PRO A 391 -9.94 -14.91 -0.38
CA PRO A 391 -8.61 -15.31 -0.80
C PRO A 391 -7.53 -14.60 0.04
N GLY A 392 -6.34 -15.12 0.05
CA GLY A 392 -5.23 -14.47 0.76
C GLY A 392 -4.91 -13.06 0.23
N GLN A 393 -4.13 -12.29 1.00
CA GLN A 393 -3.69 -10.91 0.70
C GLN A 393 -4.80 -9.83 0.66
N TYR A 394 -6.02 -10.15 0.99
CA TYR A 394 -7.12 -9.18 1.07
C TYR A 394 -7.11 -8.35 2.36
N GLY A 395 -6.21 -8.66 3.30
CA GLY A 395 -6.03 -7.88 4.54
C GLY A 395 -7.02 -8.23 5.64
N LEU A 396 -7.34 -9.51 5.86
CA LEU A 396 -8.25 -9.95 6.94
C LEU A 396 -7.78 -9.50 8.32
N THR A 397 -6.51 -9.71 8.66
CA THR A 397 -5.94 -9.32 9.96
C THR A 397 -5.97 -7.81 10.15
N SER A 398 -5.60 -7.03 9.12
CA SER A 398 -5.70 -5.56 9.18
C SER A 398 -7.16 -5.11 9.33
N PHE A 399 -8.10 -5.77 8.64
CA PHE A 399 -9.53 -5.54 8.83
C PHE A 399 -9.98 -5.83 10.27
N ALA A 400 -9.51 -6.91 10.88
CA ALA A 400 -9.83 -7.23 12.27
C ALA A 400 -9.47 -6.07 13.21
N TRP A 401 -8.24 -5.58 13.11
CA TRP A 401 -7.77 -4.49 13.97
C TRP A 401 -8.46 -3.15 13.66
N HIS A 402 -8.70 -2.86 12.37
CA HIS A 402 -9.45 -1.67 11.98
C HIS A 402 -10.90 -1.72 12.48
N TYR A 403 -11.57 -2.86 12.34
CA TYR A 403 -12.92 -3.06 12.85
C TYR A 403 -13.00 -2.88 14.38
N LEU A 404 -12.03 -3.44 15.14
CA LEU A 404 -11.94 -3.28 16.59
C LEU A 404 -11.67 -1.83 16.99
N LEU A 405 -10.82 -1.15 16.24
CA LEU A 405 -10.54 0.27 16.44
C LEU A 405 -11.79 1.13 16.23
N ARG A 406 -12.52 0.91 15.13
CA ARG A 406 -13.78 1.61 14.86
C ARG A 406 -14.85 1.28 15.91
N LEU A 407 -14.97 0.00 16.30
CA LEU A 407 -15.90 -0.43 17.34
C LEU A 407 -15.66 0.32 18.66
N TRP A 408 -14.39 0.49 19.03
CA TRP A 408 -14.01 1.24 20.22
C TRP A 408 -14.21 2.76 20.05
N LYS A 409 -13.82 3.34 18.91
CA LYS A 409 -13.97 4.77 18.62
C LYS A 409 -15.45 5.18 18.59
N GLU A 410 -16.28 4.45 17.85
CA GLU A 410 -17.66 4.82 17.54
C GLU A 410 -18.65 4.39 18.62
N GLN A 411 -18.46 3.22 19.24
CA GLN A 411 -19.44 2.60 20.13
C GLN A 411 -18.93 2.39 21.57
N LYS A 412 -17.64 2.59 21.82
CA LYS A 412 -16.98 2.29 23.11
C LYS A 412 -17.15 0.83 23.55
N ILE A 413 -17.31 -0.08 22.61
CA ILE A 413 -17.41 -1.52 22.84
C ILE A 413 -16.03 -2.14 22.67
N PHE A 414 -15.55 -2.86 23.69
CA PHE A 414 -14.29 -3.61 23.60
C PHE A 414 -14.51 -4.94 22.86
N GLY A 415 -13.78 -5.15 21.78
CA GLY A 415 -13.75 -6.39 21.03
C GLY A 415 -12.53 -7.23 21.38
N LEU A 416 -12.74 -8.53 21.61
CA LEU A 416 -11.67 -9.50 21.88
C LEU A 416 -11.16 -10.07 20.56
N TYR A 417 -9.85 -9.94 20.32
CA TYR A 417 -9.17 -10.55 19.16
C TYR A 417 -8.56 -11.90 19.56
N ILE A 418 -8.80 -12.94 18.77
CA ILE A 418 -8.25 -14.29 18.95
C ILE A 418 -7.61 -14.75 17.65
N ASP A 419 -6.31 -14.95 17.66
CA ASP A 419 -5.60 -15.57 16.54
C ASP A 419 -5.60 -17.10 16.71
N CYS A 420 -6.30 -17.80 15.81
CA CYS A 420 -6.35 -19.27 15.81
C CYS A 420 -5.02 -19.93 15.50
N GLY A 421 -4.10 -19.26 14.82
CA GLY A 421 -2.73 -19.75 14.60
C GLY A 421 -1.97 -19.98 15.90
N LEU A 422 -2.29 -19.21 16.95
CA LEU A 422 -1.69 -19.31 18.29
C LEU A 422 -2.40 -20.30 19.21
N VAL A 423 -3.59 -20.77 18.84
CA VAL A 423 -4.38 -21.68 19.68
C VAL A 423 -3.88 -23.11 19.51
N LYS A 424 -3.01 -23.58 20.41
CA LYS A 424 -2.62 -25.01 20.50
C LYS A 424 -3.70 -25.77 21.25
N ARG A 425 -3.88 -27.06 20.95
CA ARG A 425 -4.88 -27.97 21.52
C ARG A 425 -5.18 -27.69 22.99
N GLY A 426 -6.38 -27.21 23.31
CA GLY A 426 -6.88 -26.97 24.66
C GLY A 426 -6.38 -25.69 25.37
N LYS A 427 -5.69 -24.77 24.71
CA LYS A 427 -5.09 -23.56 25.33
C LYS A 427 -5.77 -22.23 24.92
N ILE A 428 -7.01 -22.25 24.47
CA ILE A 428 -7.73 -21.02 24.12
C ILE A 428 -7.82 -20.05 25.31
N ASP A 429 -7.99 -20.55 26.55
CA ASP A 429 -8.00 -19.73 27.76
C ASP A 429 -6.73 -18.91 27.93
N SER A 430 -5.59 -19.48 27.58
CA SER A 430 -4.30 -18.78 27.66
C SER A 430 -4.24 -17.60 26.66
N VAL A 431 -4.77 -17.78 25.45
CA VAL A 431 -4.83 -16.73 24.44
C VAL A 431 -5.82 -15.63 24.85
N ILE A 432 -7.01 -16.00 25.33
CA ILE A 432 -8.00 -15.06 25.85
C ILE A 432 -7.44 -14.23 26.99
N ASN A 433 -6.89 -14.90 28.04
CA ASN A 433 -6.35 -14.21 29.20
C ASN A 433 -5.16 -13.31 28.86
N ARG A 434 -4.31 -13.70 27.93
CA ARG A 434 -3.21 -12.87 27.45
C ARG A 434 -3.73 -11.61 26.76
N GLN A 435 -4.72 -11.72 25.88
CA GLN A 435 -5.31 -10.56 25.19
C GLN A 435 -6.02 -9.63 26.17
N LEU A 436 -6.80 -10.16 27.09
CA LEU A 436 -7.47 -9.35 28.12
C LEU A 436 -6.45 -8.62 29.00
N ALA A 437 -5.38 -9.28 29.41
CA ALA A 437 -4.30 -8.68 30.21
C ALA A 437 -3.55 -7.57 29.43
N LEU A 438 -3.32 -7.75 28.13
CA LEU A 438 -2.67 -6.74 27.27
C LEU A 438 -3.47 -5.42 27.26
N PHE A 439 -4.80 -5.49 27.25
CA PHE A 439 -5.68 -4.33 27.26
C PHE A 439 -6.16 -3.90 28.66
N GLY A 440 -5.72 -4.59 29.71
CA GLY A 440 -6.21 -4.32 31.08
C GLY A 440 -7.72 -4.51 31.24
N LYS A 441 -8.32 -5.42 30.47
CA LYS A 441 -9.76 -5.69 30.45
C LYS A 441 -10.12 -7.00 31.14
N ARG A 442 -11.38 -7.13 31.53
CA ARG A 442 -11.96 -8.36 32.10
C ARG A 442 -12.86 -9.03 31.09
N GLN A 443 -13.21 -10.29 31.29
CA GLN A 443 -14.16 -11.02 30.44
C GLN A 443 -15.52 -10.31 30.33
N SER A 444 -15.98 -9.65 31.43
CA SER A 444 -17.21 -8.87 31.44
C SER A 444 -17.21 -7.68 30.46
N ASP A 445 -16.06 -7.14 30.15
CA ASP A 445 -15.89 -5.94 29.32
C ASP A 445 -15.97 -6.26 27.82
N VAL A 446 -15.92 -7.55 27.46
CA VAL A 446 -15.95 -8.00 26.07
C VAL A 446 -17.37 -7.86 25.49
N GLY A 447 -17.51 -7.09 24.43
CA GLY A 447 -18.77 -6.88 23.72
C GLY A 447 -18.90 -7.70 22.43
N LYS A 448 -17.81 -7.85 21.65
CA LYS A 448 -17.75 -8.67 20.44
C LYS A 448 -16.47 -9.50 20.42
N ILE A 449 -16.43 -10.57 19.63
CA ILE A 449 -15.28 -11.45 19.49
C ILE A 449 -14.93 -11.59 18.03
N ILE A 450 -13.66 -11.38 17.69
CA ILE A 450 -13.10 -11.63 16.36
C ILE A 450 -12.12 -12.79 16.45
N ILE A 451 -12.32 -13.78 15.59
CA ILE A 451 -11.43 -14.95 15.47
C ILE A 451 -10.76 -14.88 14.11
N ASP A 452 -9.46 -14.67 14.09
CA ASP A 452 -8.66 -14.59 12.88
C ASP A 452 -7.92 -15.90 12.58
N ASN A 453 -7.43 -16.04 11.34
CA ASN A 453 -6.70 -17.22 10.88
C ASN A 453 -7.44 -18.54 11.11
N TRP A 454 -8.76 -18.53 10.87
CA TRP A 454 -9.61 -19.69 11.08
C TRP A 454 -9.26 -20.83 10.12
N ASN A 455 -8.50 -21.80 10.64
CA ASN A 455 -8.06 -22.98 9.90
C ASN A 455 -8.04 -24.20 10.84
N MET A 456 -9.20 -24.59 11.37
CA MET A 456 -9.32 -25.63 12.39
C MET A 456 -9.97 -26.89 11.85
N SER A 457 -9.59 -28.05 12.43
CA SER A 457 -10.35 -29.30 12.22
C SER A 457 -11.76 -29.16 12.82
N ASP A 458 -12.74 -29.92 12.31
CA ASP A 458 -14.11 -29.88 12.82
C ASP A 458 -14.22 -30.05 14.35
N LYS A 459 -13.41 -30.94 14.90
CA LYS A 459 -13.40 -31.24 16.33
C LYS A 459 -12.90 -30.03 17.14
N ASP A 460 -11.79 -29.43 16.70
CA ASP A 460 -11.19 -28.29 17.40
C ASP A 460 -12.04 -27.03 17.21
N ALA A 461 -12.60 -26.81 16.01
CA ALA A 461 -13.52 -25.72 15.69
C ALA A 461 -14.77 -25.76 16.59
N ARG A 462 -15.38 -26.93 16.73
CA ARG A 462 -16.54 -27.11 17.61
C ARG A 462 -16.22 -26.84 19.07
N ALA A 463 -15.09 -27.33 19.57
CA ALA A 463 -14.65 -27.10 20.95
C ALA A 463 -14.40 -25.62 21.23
N ILE A 464 -13.77 -24.89 20.31
CA ILE A 464 -13.49 -23.44 20.42
C ILE A 464 -14.80 -22.65 20.46
N ILE A 465 -15.72 -22.89 19.50
CA ILE A 465 -16.98 -22.16 19.43
C ILE A 465 -17.86 -22.46 20.65
N GLN A 466 -17.97 -23.71 21.06
CA GLN A 466 -18.74 -24.10 22.27
C GLN A 466 -18.17 -23.39 23.52
N LYS A 467 -16.86 -23.32 23.65
CA LYS A 467 -16.20 -22.65 24.76
C LYS A 467 -16.51 -21.16 24.76
N LEU A 468 -16.41 -20.50 23.61
CA LEU A 468 -16.71 -19.07 23.49
C LEU A 468 -18.17 -18.76 23.80
N TYR A 469 -19.11 -19.58 23.39
CA TYR A 469 -20.51 -19.42 23.78
C TYR A 469 -20.75 -19.60 25.29
N SER A 470 -19.99 -20.51 25.90
CA SER A 470 -20.05 -20.73 27.37
C SER A 470 -19.48 -19.54 28.14
N ASP A 471 -18.32 -19.05 27.73
CA ASP A 471 -17.59 -18.01 28.46
C ASP A 471 -18.12 -16.59 28.16
N PHE A 472 -18.68 -16.39 26.97
CA PHE A 472 -19.23 -15.10 26.51
C PHE A 472 -20.67 -15.24 25.98
N PRO A 473 -21.64 -15.54 26.83
CA PRO A 473 -23.01 -15.73 26.38
C PRO A 473 -23.58 -14.47 25.72
N ASN A 474 -24.28 -14.64 24.61
CA ASN A 474 -24.93 -13.57 23.84
C ASN A 474 -23.98 -12.53 23.23
N ARG A 475 -22.69 -12.85 23.03
CA ARG A 475 -21.78 -11.99 22.31
C ARG A 475 -21.70 -12.43 20.85
N GLN A 476 -21.65 -11.44 19.95
CA GLN A 476 -21.46 -11.70 18.53
C GLN A 476 -20.05 -12.22 18.27
N ILE A 477 -19.94 -13.27 17.46
CA ILE A 477 -18.68 -13.84 17.02
C ILE A 477 -18.52 -13.57 15.52
N ILE A 478 -17.38 -13.01 15.15
CA ILE A 478 -16.97 -12.80 13.76
C ILE A 478 -15.76 -13.68 13.49
N ILE A 479 -15.87 -14.58 12.53
CA ILE A 479 -14.80 -15.47 12.11
C ILE A 479 -14.20 -14.97 10.81
N LEU A 480 -12.88 -14.81 10.76
CA LEU A 480 -12.12 -14.47 9.57
C LEU A 480 -11.42 -15.72 9.04
N CYS A 481 -11.83 -16.15 7.85
CA CYS A 481 -11.43 -17.41 7.27
C CYS A 481 -10.70 -17.18 5.94
N PRO A 482 -9.40 -17.48 5.85
CA PRO A 482 -8.73 -17.51 4.55
C PRO A 482 -9.32 -18.65 3.71
N LEU A 483 -9.58 -18.36 2.43
CA LEU A 483 -10.17 -19.32 1.49
C LEU A 483 -9.17 -20.44 1.19
N LEU A 484 -9.36 -21.58 1.83
CA LEU A 484 -8.67 -22.84 1.57
C LEU A 484 -9.69 -23.81 0.96
N GLU A 485 -9.67 -23.99 -0.35
CA GLU A 485 -10.72 -24.72 -1.07
C GLU A 485 -11.01 -26.14 -0.51
N LYS A 486 -10.00 -26.80 0.01
CA LYS A 486 -10.12 -28.17 0.52
C LYS A 486 -10.80 -28.29 1.90
N ARG A 487 -10.82 -27.23 2.71
CA ARG A 487 -11.33 -27.25 4.10
C ARG A 487 -12.65 -26.51 4.29
N LEU A 488 -13.12 -25.77 3.28
CA LEU A 488 -14.39 -25.05 3.36
C LEU A 488 -15.57 -26.02 3.64
N ALA A 489 -15.61 -27.17 2.97
CA ALA A 489 -16.69 -28.15 3.14
C ALA A 489 -16.73 -28.77 4.55
N GLU A 490 -15.55 -28.99 5.17
CA GLU A 490 -15.47 -29.61 6.51
C GLU A 490 -15.85 -28.63 7.63
N THR A 491 -15.50 -27.36 7.50
CA THR A 491 -15.85 -26.33 8.51
C THR A 491 -17.26 -25.77 8.34
N GLU A 492 -17.88 -25.90 7.17
CA GLU A 492 -19.26 -25.46 6.90
C GLU A 492 -20.30 -26.20 7.75
N ILE A 493 -20.11 -27.50 7.99
CA ILE A 493 -21.03 -28.28 8.84
C ILE A 493 -21.08 -27.72 10.26
N VAL A 494 -19.93 -27.32 10.83
CA VAL A 494 -19.84 -26.77 12.18
C VAL A 494 -20.38 -25.34 12.24
N THR A 495 -19.97 -24.49 11.34
CA THR A 495 -20.32 -23.05 11.40
C THR A 495 -21.73 -22.78 10.91
N ASN A 496 -22.18 -23.38 9.83
CA ASN A 496 -23.48 -23.10 9.23
C ASN A 496 -24.58 -24.06 9.72
N GLY A 497 -24.24 -25.30 10.07
CA GLY A 497 -25.21 -26.29 10.50
C GLY A 497 -25.57 -26.22 12.00
N GLU A 498 -24.56 -26.05 12.89
CA GLU A 498 -24.75 -26.10 14.34
C GLU A 498 -24.88 -24.70 14.97
N PHE A 499 -24.21 -23.68 14.44
CA PHE A 499 -24.06 -22.38 15.07
C PHE A 499 -24.57 -21.16 14.26
N ASN A 500 -25.19 -21.39 13.10
CA ASN A 500 -25.85 -20.36 12.27
C ASN A 500 -25.01 -19.11 11.97
N PHE A 501 -23.82 -19.28 11.44
CA PHE A 501 -23.02 -18.16 10.92
C PHE A 501 -23.52 -17.74 9.55
N ILE A 502 -23.62 -16.44 9.33
CA ILE A 502 -23.82 -15.89 7.99
C ILE A 502 -22.47 -15.80 7.29
N ASN A 503 -22.36 -16.47 6.12
CA ASN A 503 -21.16 -16.36 5.30
C ASN A 503 -21.17 -15.05 4.52
N MET A 504 -20.09 -14.30 4.63
CA MET A 504 -19.82 -13.11 3.84
C MET A 504 -18.46 -13.24 3.15
N PHE A 505 -18.34 -12.66 1.98
CA PHE A 505 -17.13 -12.68 1.17
C PHE A 505 -16.60 -11.27 1.01
N MET A 506 -15.33 -11.05 1.38
CA MET A 506 -14.71 -9.74 1.22
C MET A 506 -14.42 -9.46 -0.25
N ALA A 507 -14.87 -8.32 -0.73
CA ALA A 507 -14.67 -7.90 -2.13
C ALA A 507 -13.23 -7.43 -2.39
N PRO A 508 -12.70 -7.59 -3.61
CA PRO A 508 -11.52 -6.88 -4.07
C PRO A 508 -11.79 -5.37 -4.08
N LEU A 509 -10.74 -4.56 -4.11
CA LEU A 509 -10.90 -3.10 -4.18
C LEU A 509 -11.59 -2.70 -5.49
N GLN A 510 -12.57 -1.82 -5.37
CA GLN A 510 -13.21 -1.17 -6.51
C GLN A 510 -12.33 -0.01 -7.01
N THR A 511 -12.52 0.42 -8.25
CA THR A 511 -11.67 1.45 -8.86
C THR A 511 -11.70 2.77 -8.10
N TYR A 512 -12.85 3.18 -7.53
CA TYR A 512 -12.92 4.40 -6.74
C TYR A 512 -12.13 4.30 -5.44
N GLN A 513 -12.03 3.11 -4.83
CA GLN A 513 -11.20 2.85 -3.65
C GLN A 513 -9.71 2.91 -4.02
N VAL A 514 -9.33 2.31 -5.15
CA VAL A 514 -7.97 2.43 -5.69
C VAL A 514 -7.65 3.88 -6.02
N ARG A 515 -8.59 4.65 -6.59
CA ARG A 515 -8.44 6.09 -6.81
C ARG A 515 -8.20 6.85 -5.51
N SER A 516 -8.95 6.53 -4.46
CA SER A 516 -8.74 7.13 -3.13
C SER A 516 -7.32 6.85 -2.62
N MET A 517 -6.86 5.59 -2.73
CA MET A 517 -5.48 5.22 -2.37
C MET A 517 -4.45 6.00 -3.19
N VAL A 518 -4.63 6.06 -4.51
CA VAL A 518 -3.75 6.83 -5.40
C VAL A 518 -3.69 8.29 -4.96
N GLY A 519 -4.85 8.93 -4.70
CA GLY A 519 -4.90 10.33 -4.27
C GLY A 519 -4.16 10.57 -2.96
N ILE A 520 -4.31 9.67 -1.97
CA ILE A 520 -3.65 9.78 -0.68
C ILE A 520 -2.13 9.55 -0.82
N TYR A 521 -1.73 8.47 -1.51
CA TYR A 521 -0.31 8.18 -1.75
C TYR A 521 0.37 9.24 -2.62
N ASN A 522 -0.33 9.76 -3.63
CA ASN A 522 0.24 10.79 -4.50
C ASN A 522 0.47 12.11 -3.76
N LYS A 523 -0.39 12.49 -2.80
CA LYS A 523 -0.14 13.63 -1.91
C LYS A 523 1.13 13.42 -1.08
N ARG A 524 1.40 12.18 -0.65
CA ARG A 524 2.56 11.82 0.15
C ARG A 524 3.83 11.67 -0.69
N LEU A 525 3.75 10.94 -1.80
CA LEU A 525 4.91 10.52 -2.61
C LEU A 525 5.15 11.43 -3.83
N SER A 526 4.21 12.32 -4.19
CA SER A 526 4.29 13.23 -5.33
C SER A 526 4.68 12.52 -6.64
N ILE A 527 4.03 11.39 -6.93
CA ILE A 527 4.36 10.50 -8.05
C ILE A 527 4.07 11.17 -9.40
N GLY A 528 2.91 11.83 -9.55
CA GLY A 528 2.49 12.45 -10.82
C GLY A 528 1.01 12.77 -10.88
N ASP A 529 0.44 12.78 -12.09
CA ASP A 529 -0.98 12.98 -12.31
C ASP A 529 -1.80 11.76 -11.86
N GLU A 530 -2.81 11.97 -11.01
CA GLU A 530 -3.59 10.90 -10.35
C GLU A 530 -4.30 9.98 -11.36
N ASP A 531 -4.85 10.52 -12.45
CA ASP A 531 -5.53 9.71 -13.46
C ASP A 531 -4.53 8.86 -14.26
N SER A 532 -3.34 9.39 -14.52
CA SER A 532 -2.26 8.65 -15.18
C SER A 532 -1.75 7.51 -14.29
N ILE A 533 -1.58 7.77 -12.98
CA ILE A 533 -1.18 6.76 -12.00
C ILE A 533 -2.24 5.67 -11.92
N LEU A 534 -3.52 6.04 -11.78
CA LEU A 534 -4.62 5.09 -11.68
C LEU A 534 -4.75 4.22 -12.94
N LYS A 535 -4.65 4.83 -14.12
CA LYS A 535 -4.69 4.11 -15.39
C LYS A 535 -3.57 3.09 -15.49
N ARG A 536 -2.35 3.50 -15.16
CA ARG A 536 -1.19 2.62 -15.17
C ARG A 536 -1.30 1.51 -14.14
N LEU A 537 -1.68 1.83 -12.90
CA LEU A 537 -1.83 0.85 -11.82
C LEU A 537 -2.86 -0.24 -12.20
N ASN A 538 -4.01 0.14 -12.75
CA ASN A 538 -4.99 -0.83 -13.20
C ASN A 538 -4.47 -1.69 -14.37
N ALA A 539 -3.74 -1.09 -15.31
CA ALA A 539 -3.12 -1.84 -16.41
C ALA A 539 -2.08 -2.85 -15.88
N ASP A 540 -1.17 -2.41 -15.01
CA ASP A 540 -0.12 -3.27 -14.46
C ASP A 540 -0.70 -4.41 -13.58
N ILE A 541 -1.78 -4.15 -12.81
CA ILE A 541 -2.50 -5.20 -12.05
C ILE A 541 -3.05 -6.27 -13.01
N LEU A 542 -3.63 -5.87 -14.13
CA LEU A 542 -4.15 -6.80 -15.14
C LEU A 542 -3.00 -7.52 -15.85
N ASP A 543 -1.99 -6.80 -16.31
CA ASP A 543 -0.84 -7.35 -17.04
C ASP A 543 -0.05 -8.35 -16.19
N PHE A 544 0.05 -8.10 -14.87
CA PHE A 544 0.73 -9.02 -13.95
C PHE A 544 -0.19 -10.09 -13.37
N ASN A 545 -1.46 -10.11 -13.77
CA ASN A 545 -2.48 -11.03 -13.27
C ASN A 545 -2.60 -11.02 -11.73
N MET A 546 -2.63 -9.82 -11.15
CA MET A 546 -2.76 -9.62 -9.71
C MET A 546 -4.19 -9.24 -9.33
N HIS A 547 -4.60 -9.60 -8.12
CA HIS A 547 -5.85 -9.08 -7.57
C HIS A 547 -5.70 -7.61 -7.14
N ARG A 548 -6.76 -6.83 -7.24
CA ARG A 548 -6.85 -5.47 -6.68
C ARG A 548 -6.97 -5.55 -5.15
N THR A 549 -5.86 -5.81 -4.49
CA THR A 549 -5.74 -5.81 -3.03
C THR A 549 -4.97 -4.57 -2.58
N PRO A 550 -5.14 -4.11 -1.32
CA PRO A 550 -4.35 -3.00 -0.80
C PRO A 550 -2.85 -3.23 -0.99
N LEU A 551 -2.36 -4.41 -0.65
CA LEU A 551 -0.94 -4.75 -0.79
C LEU A 551 -0.43 -4.61 -2.23
N ASN A 552 -1.14 -5.17 -3.21
CA ASN A 552 -0.72 -5.10 -4.61
C ASN A 552 -0.75 -3.66 -5.15
N CYS A 553 -1.77 -2.89 -4.78
CA CYS A 553 -1.85 -1.48 -5.16
C CYS A 553 -0.69 -0.67 -4.57
N ILE A 554 -0.38 -0.86 -3.29
CA ILE A 554 0.69 -0.15 -2.59
C ILE A 554 2.05 -0.56 -3.14
N SER A 555 2.27 -1.85 -3.40
CA SER A 555 3.52 -2.34 -4.01
C SER A 555 3.81 -1.64 -5.34
N LEU A 556 2.79 -1.45 -6.16
CA LEU A 556 2.93 -0.70 -7.42
C LEU A 556 3.16 0.79 -7.18
N LEU A 557 2.43 1.40 -6.25
CA LEU A 557 2.58 2.82 -5.92
C LEU A 557 3.98 3.10 -5.35
N GLU A 558 4.52 2.21 -4.53
CA GLU A 558 5.88 2.31 -4.02
C GLU A 558 6.90 2.27 -5.16
N VAL A 559 6.77 1.34 -6.09
CA VAL A 559 7.63 1.30 -7.29
C VAL A 559 7.47 2.56 -8.14
N PHE A 560 6.25 3.05 -8.33
CA PHE A 560 6.00 4.28 -9.10
C PHE A 560 6.60 5.52 -8.43
N SER A 561 6.70 5.56 -7.11
CA SER A 561 7.33 6.67 -6.38
C SER A 561 8.83 6.81 -6.67
N HIS A 562 9.50 5.69 -6.96
CA HIS A 562 10.91 5.67 -7.30
C HIS A 562 11.14 5.91 -8.80
N SER A 563 10.28 5.36 -9.65
CA SER A 563 10.47 5.39 -11.10
C SER A 563 9.12 5.26 -11.82
N PHE A 564 8.37 6.36 -11.91
CA PHE A 564 7.08 6.32 -12.61
C PHE A 564 7.21 5.98 -14.09
N ASP A 565 8.31 6.39 -14.75
CA ASP A 565 8.54 6.15 -16.18
C ASP A 565 9.13 4.77 -16.48
N ASP A 566 9.55 4.00 -15.48
CA ASP A 566 10.06 2.65 -15.67
C ASP A 566 8.94 1.70 -16.08
N ASN A 567 9.02 1.16 -17.28
CA ASN A 567 8.10 0.13 -17.73
C ASN A 567 8.52 -1.22 -17.14
N LEU A 568 7.89 -1.63 -16.06
CA LEU A 568 7.99 -2.99 -15.57
C LEU A 568 7.47 -3.94 -16.64
N VAL A 569 8.24 -4.96 -16.95
CA VAL A 569 7.91 -5.88 -18.06
C VAL A 569 7.03 -7.02 -17.57
N ASN A 570 7.17 -7.41 -16.29
CA ASN A 570 6.42 -8.49 -15.70
C ASN A 570 6.46 -8.44 -14.15
N ARG A 571 5.68 -9.32 -13.52
CA ARG A 571 5.60 -9.46 -12.05
C ARG A 571 6.95 -9.80 -11.39
N THR A 572 7.82 -10.52 -12.08
CA THR A 572 9.15 -10.86 -11.57
C THR A 572 10.02 -9.62 -11.39
N GLU A 573 9.97 -8.69 -12.33
CA GLU A 573 10.69 -7.41 -12.23
C GLU A 573 10.09 -6.53 -11.13
N LEU A 574 8.77 -6.52 -10.95
CA LEU A 574 8.13 -5.82 -9.83
C LEU A 574 8.67 -6.32 -8.48
N ILE A 575 8.66 -7.64 -8.25
CA ILE A 575 9.14 -8.23 -6.99
C ILE A 575 10.64 -7.94 -6.79
N LYS A 576 11.44 -8.03 -7.85
CA LYS A 576 12.85 -7.67 -7.79
C LYS A 576 13.03 -6.20 -7.40
N ARG A 577 12.27 -5.30 -8.00
CA ARG A 577 12.36 -3.86 -7.69
C ARG A 577 11.95 -3.55 -6.26
N LEU A 578 10.95 -4.25 -5.72
CA LEU A 578 10.59 -4.16 -4.31
C LEU A 578 11.73 -4.59 -3.39
N LEU A 579 12.45 -5.66 -3.72
CA LEU A 579 13.63 -6.08 -2.97
C LEU A 579 14.75 -5.03 -3.06
N ASP A 580 15.02 -4.48 -4.25
CA ASP A 580 16.02 -3.42 -4.43
C ASP A 580 15.69 -2.23 -3.51
N ILE A 581 14.43 -1.79 -3.45
CA ILE A 581 13.97 -0.70 -2.58
C ILE A 581 14.16 -1.03 -1.09
N ILE A 582 13.81 -2.25 -0.66
CA ILE A 582 13.99 -2.71 0.71
C ILE A 582 15.46 -2.63 1.12
N PHE A 583 16.37 -3.14 0.27
CA PHE A 583 17.78 -3.16 0.58
C PHE A 583 18.48 -1.80 0.42
N GLU A 584 17.93 -0.87 -0.39
CA GLU A 584 18.42 0.50 -0.52
C GLU A 584 18.07 1.37 0.71
N ASN A 585 16.99 1.04 1.43
CA ASN A 585 16.49 1.83 2.56
C ASN A 585 17.04 1.39 3.92
N GLU A 586 17.86 0.33 4.00
CA GLU A 586 18.42 -0.15 5.25
C GLU A 586 19.66 0.65 5.67
N ASP A 587 19.60 1.25 6.85
CA ASP A 587 20.73 1.95 7.49
C ASP A 587 21.76 0.95 8.04
N VAL A 588 22.91 0.89 7.42
CA VAL A 588 23.95 -0.04 7.82
C VAL A 588 25.22 0.63 8.29
N PRO A 589 25.78 0.18 9.40
CA PRO A 589 27.08 0.66 9.87
C PRO A 589 28.16 0.45 8.79
N THR A 590 28.89 1.49 8.45
CA THR A 590 29.93 1.54 7.38
C THR A 590 31.09 0.53 7.51
N TYR A 591 31.15 -0.21 8.61
CA TYR A 591 32.19 -1.21 8.89
C TYR A 591 31.76 -2.66 8.64
N LYS A 592 30.49 -2.91 8.24
CA LYS A 592 29.98 -4.25 7.90
C LYS A 592 29.82 -4.39 6.37
N SER A 593 30.19 -5.54 5.84
CA SER A 593 29.78 -5.92 4.48
C SER A 593 28.31 -6.29 4.49
N LEU A 594 27.52 -5.52 3.78
CA LEU A 594 26.10 -5.73 3.63
C LEU A 594 25.79 -6.93 2.76
N PRO A 595 24.78 -7.74 3.13
CA PRO A 595 24.09 -8.56 2.15
C PRO A 595 23.38 -7.64 1.15
N ASP A 596 23.65 -7.87 -0.12
CA ASP A 596 22.88 -7.21 -1.20
C ASP A 596 21.68 -8.07 -1.64
N VAL A 597 20.87 -7.54 -2.56
CA VAL A 597 19.70 -8.26 -3.09
C VAL A 597 20.10 -9.59 -3.74
N LYS A 598 21.26 -9.67 -4.37
CA LYS A 598 21.74 -10.90 -5.02
C LYS A 598 22.16 -11.94 -3.98
N ASP A 599 22.80 -11.50 -2.90
CA ASP A 599 23.11 -12.37 -1.76
C ASP A 599 21.83 -12.95 -1.17
N CYS A 600 20.81 -12.08 -0.96
CA CYS A 600 19.50 -12.50 -0.49
C CYS A 600 18.85 -13.51 -1.44
N GLU A 601 18.77 -13.21 -2.73
CA GLU A 601 18.22 -14.12 -3.76
C GLU A 601 18.92 -15.47 -3.75
N PHE A 602 20.25 -15.47 -3.61
CA PHE A 602 21.07 -16.68 -3.65
C PHE A 602 20.85 -17.57 -2.42
N VAL A 603 20.94 -17.00 -1.21
CA VAL A 603 20.82 -17.82 0.03
C VAL A 603 19.38 -18.19 0.33
N MET A 604 18.43 -17.28 0.12
CA MET A 604 17.00 -17.57 0.30
C MET A 604 16.51 -18.55 -0.75
N GLY A 605 17.05 -18.49 -1.97
CA GLY A 605 16.78 -19.50 -2.99
C GLY A 605 17.15 -20.90 -2.55
N TYR A 606 18.32 -21.07 -1.94
CA TYR A 606 18.73 -22.35 -1.35
C TYR A 606 17.78 -22.80 -0.23
N PHE A 607 17.42 -21.88 0.67
CA PHE A 607 16.52 -22.19 1.77
C PHE A 607 15.12 -22.60 1.27
N CYS A 608 14.58 -21.89 0.29
CA CYS A 608 13.29 -22.22 -0.33
C CYS A 608 13.33 -23.56 -1.10
N GLU A 609 14.46 -23.93 -1.71
CA GLU A 609 14.65 -25.29 -2.25
C GLU A 609 14.45 -26.36 -1.17
N GLN A 610 15.02 -26.15 0.03
CA GLN A 610 14.86 -27.10 1.13
C GLN A 610 13.40 -27.18 1.62
N MET A 611 12.73 -26.01 1.73
CA MET A 611 11.32 -25.95 2.12
C MET A 611 10.43 -26.74 1.14
N ILE A 612 10.64 -26.55 -0.17
CA ILE A 612 9.89 -27.23 -1.23
C ILE A 612 10.16 -28.74 -1.20
N ARG A 613 11.41 -29.16 -1.08
CA ARG A 613 11.77 -30.59 -1.03
C ARG A 613 11.22 -31.30 0.20
N ASN A 614 11.15 -30.58 1.33
CA ASN A 614 10.65 -31.11 2.59
C ASN A 614 9.12 -30.91 2.77
N GLU A 615 8.45 -30.23 1.83
CA GLU A 615 7.04 -29.83 1.94
C GLU A 615 6.72 -29.13 3.28
N SER A 616 7.67 -28.32 3.82
CA SER A 616 7.56 -27.60 5.09
C SER A 616 7.79 -26.11 4.86
N PHE A 617 6.77 -25.28 5.17
CA PHE A 617 6.78 -23.83 4.90
C PHE A 617 6.87 -22.99 6.17
N TYR A 618 6.98 -23.63 7.34
CA TYR A 618 7.25 -22.99 8.63
C TYR A 618 8.58 -23.48 9.19
N PHE A 619 9.31 -22.60 9.85
CA PHE A 619 10.66 -22.85 10.36
C PHE A 619 10.93 -22.08 11.65
N HIS A 620 11.93 -22.50 12.41
CA HIS A 620 12.44 -21.76 13.55
C HIS A 620 13.61 -20.85 13.11
N GLU A 621 13.81 -19.72 13.81
CA GLU A 621 14.90 -18.77 13.50
C GLU A 621 16.24 -19.48 13.43
N ARG A 622 16.50 -20.38 14.39
CA ARG A 622 17.72 -21.15 14.41
C ARG A 622 17.90 -22.02 13.17
N ASP A 623 16.83 -22.67 12.70
CA ASP A 623 16.91 -23.59 11.55
C ASP A 623 17.27 -22.87 10.26
N ILE A 624 16.68 -21.70 10.00
CA ILE A 624 17.01 -20.88 8.84
C ILE A 624 18.45 -20.35 8.95
N CYS A 625 18.83 -19.79 10.10
CA CYS A 625 20.15 -19.22 10.29
C CYS A 625 21.27 -20.29 10.21
N ASP A 626 21.08 -21.46 10.81
CA ASP A 626 22.04 -22.58 10.75
C ASP A 626 22.14 -23.17 9.33
N SER A 627 21.01 -23.32 8.64
CA SER A 627 20.96 -23.82 7.26
C SER A 627 21.70 -22.88 6.30
N ILE A 628 21.39 -21.58 6.33
CA ILE A 628 22.05 -20.58 5.48
C ILE A 628 23.54 -20.44 5.85
N THR A 629 23.89 -20.42 7.14
CA THR A 629 25.29 -20.35 7.58
C THR A 629 26.10 -21.55 7.08
N SER A 630 25.53 -22.75 7.15
CA SER A 630 26.18 -23.97 6.66
C SER A 630 26.36 -23.93 5.14
N PHE A 631 25.36 -23.46 4.42
CA PHE A 631 25.43 -23.26 2.97
C PHE A 631 26.48 -22.22 2.59
N CYS A 632 26.50 -21.05 3.25
CA CYS A 632 27.50 -20.00 3.00
C CYS A 632 28.93 -20.51 3.24
N LYS A 633 29.16 -21.28 4.34
CA LYS A 633 30.45 -21.90 4.61
C LYS A 633 30.86 -22.86 3.50
N ALA A 634 29.95 -23.69 2.98
CA ALA A 634 30.23 -24.62 1.88
C ALA A 634 30.59 -23.86 0.58
N GLN A 635 30.00 -22.71 0.34
CA GLN A 635 30.26 -21.83 -0.80
C GLN A 635 31.47 -20.89 -0.58
N LYS A 636 32.12 -20.93 0.60
CA LYS A 636 33.18 -20.00 1.01
C LYS A 636 32.72 -18.52 0.98
N LEU A 637 31.46 -18.28 1.22
CA LEU A 637 30.85 -16.96 1.29
C LEU A 637 30.77 -16.53 2.76
N SER A 638 31.19 -15.29 3.05
CA SER A 638 31.05 -14.68 4.38
C SER A 638 29.88 -13.71 4.35
N LEU A 639 28.77 -14.07 5.00
CA LEU A 639 27.55 -13.27 5.03
C LEU A 639 27.06 -13.18 6.48
N ASP A 640 26.57 -11.99 6.90
CA ASP A 640 25.88 -11.83 8.18
C ASP A 640 24.43 -12.32 8.04
N VAL A 641 24.23 -13.61 8.32
CA VAL A 641 22.91 -14.27 8.16
C VAL A 641 21.88 -13.71 9.14
N ASN A 642 22.31 -13.37 10.36
CA ASN A 642 21.38 -12.81 11.35
C ASN A 642 20.89 -11.42 10.92
N PHE A 643 21.78 -10.62 10.36
CA PHE A 643 21.40 -9.32 9.84
C PHE A 643 20.44 -9.44 8.63
N LEU A 644 20.71 -10.36 7.71
CA LEU A 644 19.79 -10.66 6.62
C LEU A 644 18.41 -11.10 7.12
N PHE A 645 18.38 -11.98 8.14
CA PHE A 645 17.12 -12.42 8.74
C PHE A 645 16.33 -11.24 9.34
N GLN A 646 17.02 -10.29 10.01
CA GLN A 646 16.38 -9.10 10.56
C GLN A 646 15.83 -8.18 9.46
N ILE A 647 16.56 -7.98 8.35
CA ILE A 647 16.04 -7.23 7.19
C ILE A 647 14.73 -7.86 6.70
N LEU A 648 14.70 -9.17 6.51
CA LEU A 648 13.52 -9.87 6.00
C LEU A 648 12.34 -9.80 6.99
N LEU A 649 12.63 -9.82 8.29
CA LEU A 649 11.62 -9.72 9.35
C LEU A 649 11.07 -8.30 9.48
N ASN A 650 11.92 -7.29 9.54
CA ASN A 650 11.54 -5.87 9.66
C ASN A 650 10.69 -5.42 8.45
N ASN A 651 11.03 -5.91 7.26
CA ASN A 651 10.30 -5.60 6.04
C ASN A 651 9.13 -6.57 5.76
N GLN A 652 8.74 -7.38 6.72
CA GLN A 652 7.58 -8.27 6.64
C GLN A 652 7.60 -9.27 5.46
N ILE A 653 8.78 -9.61 4.95
CA ILE A 653 8.96 -10.72 4.00
C ILE A 653 8.79 -12.04 4.75
N ILE A 654 9.40 -12.13 5.93
CA ILE A 654 9.21 -13.18 6.93
C ILE A 654 8.38 -12.60 8.07
N CYS A 655 7.49 -13.37 8.63
CA CYS A 655 6.73 -12.99 9.81
C CYS A 655 6.73 -14.10 10.87
N GLN A 656 6.54 -13.69 12.12
CA GLN A 656 6.46 -14.59 13.26
C GLN A 656 5.01 -15.05 13.46
N TYR A 657 4.80 -16.35 13.48
CA TYR A 657 3.49 -16.99 13.68
C TYR A 657 3.28 -17.50 15.11
N ASP A 658 4.34 -17.86 15.82
CA ASP A 658 4.34 -18.28 17.24
C ASP A 658 5.69 -17.90 17.88
N VAL A 659 5.90 -18.12 19.14
CA VAL A 659 7.06 -17.68 19.97
C VAL A 659 8.43 -17.91 19.31
N ASP A 660 8.59 -18.94 18.50
CA ASP A 660 9.82 -19.23 17.75
C ASP A 660 9.48 -19.90 16.41
N LEU A 661 8.31 -19.61 15.86
CA LEU A 661 7.85 -20.17 14.58
C LEU A 661 7.66 -19.06 13.58
N TYR A 662 8.41 -19.13 12.49
CA TYR A 662 8.42 -18.15 11.41
C TYR A 662 7.96 -18.77 10.10
N GLY A 663 7.60 -17.93 9.16
CA GLY A 663 7.29 -18.32 7.79
C GLY A 663 7.29 -17.10 6.88
N PHE A 664 7.26 -17.31 5.59
CA PHE A 664 7.06 -16.21 4.66
C PHE A 664 5.64 -15.64 4.80
N ARG A 665 5.55 -14.33 4.85
CA ARG A 665 4.25 -13.64 4.93
C ARG A 665 3.36 -13.97 3.74
N PHE A 666 3.96 -14.07 2.56
CA PHE A 666 3.27 -14.41 1.31
C PHE A 666 4.00 -15.54 0.60
N SER A 667 3.25 -16.50 0.08
CA SER A 667 3.79 -17.66 -0.62
C SER A 667 4.57 -17.31 -1.89
N PHE A 668 4.25 -16.18 -2.53
CA PHE A 668 4.97 -15.75 -3.73
C PHE A 668 6.47 -15.47 -3.46
N TRP A 669 6.85 -15.10 -2.24
CA TRP A 669 8.27 -14.98 -1.88
C TRP A 669 9.01 -16.31 -1.99
N VAL A 670 8.38 -17.40 -1.50
CA VAL A 670 8.94 -18.74 -1.64
C VAL A 670 9.16 -19.09 -3.11
N TYR A 671 8.16 -18.83 -3.94
CA TYR A 671 8.22 -19.17 -5.36
C TYR A 671 9.21 -18.28 -6.13
N TYR A 672 9.30 -17.00 -5.79
CA TYR A 672 10.28 -16.10 -6.36
C TYR A 672 11.72 -16.55 -6.06
N PHE A 673 12.04 -16.79 -4.78
CA PHE A 673 13.37 -17.24 -4.39
C PHE A 673 13.70 -18.64 -4.94
N ALA A 674 12.73 -19.54 -4.96
CA ALA A 674 12.89 -20.85 -5.59
C ALA A 674 13.17 -20.75 -7.10
N ALA A 675 12.50 -19.86 -7.81
CA ALA A 675 12.76 -19.60 -9.23
C ALA A 675 14.20 -19.06 -9.44
N LYS A 676 14.70 -18.19 -8.57
CA LYS A 676 16.10 -17.76 -8.58
C LYS A 676 17.04 -18.94 -8.35
N ARG A 677 16.68 -19.83 -7.43
CA ARG A 677 17.46 -21.07 -7.21
C ARG A 677 17.50 -21.97 -8.43
N MET A 678 16.39 -22.13 -9.15
CA MET A 678 16.37 -22.87 -10.42
C MET A 678 17.38 -22.33 -11.44
N SER A 679 17.58 -21.01 -11.49
CA SER A 679 18.56 -20.37 -12.37
C SER A 679 20.01 -20.71 -12.01
N HIS A 680 20.28 -21.07 -10.75
CA HIS A 680 21.63 -21.35 -10.24
C HIS A 680 21.88 -22.84 -9.92
N SER A 681 20.84 -23.66 -9.87
CA SER A 681 20.92 -25.09 -9.53
C SER A 681 20.21 -25.95 -10.56
N ARG A 682 20.96 -26.51 -11.49
CA ARG A 682 20.41 -27.42 -12.51
C ARG A 682 19.66 -28.62 -11.88
N PRO A 683 20.18 -29.28 -10.80
CA PRO A 683 19.45 -30.37 -10.16
C PRO A 683 18.10 -29.94 -9.55
N PHE A 684 17.96 -28.71 -9.11
CA PHE A 684 16.69 -28.21 -8.62
C PHE A 684 15.73 -27.83 -9.76
N ALA A 685 16.27 -27.20 -10.82
CA ALA A 685 15.47 -26.92 -12.01
C ALA A 685 14.91 -28.21 -12.63
N ASP A 686 15.73 -29.25 -12.77
CA ASP A 686 15.30 -30.57 -13.26
C ASP A 686 14.25 -31.20 -12.33
N PHE A 687 14.42 -31.08 -11.01
CA PHE A 687 13.42 -31.57 -10.04
C PHE A 687 12.07 -30.88 -10.20
N ILE A 688 12.03 -29.57 -10.43
CA ILE A 688 10.79 -28.83 -10.65
C ILE A 688 10.14 -29.17 -12.00
N LEU A 689 10.96 -29.29 -13.06
CA LEU A 689 10.48 -29.54 -14.43
C LEU A 689 10.10 -31.02 -14.67
N GLU A 690 10.73 -31.96 -13.95
CA GLU A 690 10.44 -33.38 -14.08
C GLU A 690 9.06 -33.76 -13.54
N LYS A 691 8.38 -34.71 -14.23
CA LYS A 691 7.10 -35.30 -13.80
C LYS A 691 6.03 -34.25 -13.48
N GLU A 692 6.10 -33.10 -14.13
CA GLU A 692 5.14 -32.00 -13.95
C GLU A 692 5.09 -31.49 -12.49
N ASN A 693 6.22 -31.55 -11.73
CA ASN A 693 6.24 -31.06 -10.35
C ASN A 693 5.92 -29.56 -10.27
N TYR A 694 6.24 -28.78 -11.29
CA TYR A 694 5.88 -27.36 -11.38
C TYR A 694 4.37 -27.10 -11.25
N ALA A 695 3.53 -28.08 -11.61
CA ALA A 695 2.08 -27.94 -11.47
C ALA A 695 1.64 -27.89 -9.99
N HIS A 696 2.48 -28.35 -9.06
CA HIS A 696 2.25 -28.14 -7.62
C HIS A 696 2.62 -26.74 -7.15
N TYR A 697 3.41 -26.01 -7.94
CA TYR A 697 3.98 -24.70 -7.62
C TYR A 697 3.82 -23.75 -8.83
N PRO A 698 2.60 -23.41 -9.24
CA PRO A 698 2.32 -22.79 -10.53
C PRO A 698 3.03 -21.44 -10.76
N GLU A 699 3.31 -20.70 -9.71
CA GLU A 699 3.98 -19.40 -9.80
C GLU A 699 5.51 -19.51 -9.97
N ILE A 700 6.12 -20.66 -9.66
CA ILE A 700 7.58 -20.83 -9.83
C ILE A 700 7.99 -20.62 -11.28
N LEU A 701 7.25 -21.19 -12.24
CA LEU A 701 7.58 -21.03 -13.65
C LEU A 701 7.31 -19.63 -14.18
N GLU A 702 6.32 -18.93 -13.67
CA GLU A 702 6.10 -17.52 -13.95
C GLU A 702 7.32 -16.69 -13.56
N PHE A 703 7.85 -16.87 -12.33
CA PHE A 703 9.04 -16.18 -11.86
C PHE A 703 10.33 -16.64 -12.57
N TYR A 704 10.43 -17.93 -12.86
CA TYR A 704 11.61 -18.50 -13.54
C TYR A 704 11.77 -17.96 -14.96
N THR A 705 10.69 -17.93 -15.74
CA THR A 705 10.67 -17.41 -17.11
C THR A 705 10.62 -15.88 -17.14
N GLY A 706 10.04 -15.24 -16.14
CA GLY A 706 10.02 -13.80 -16.00
C GLY A 706 11.38 -13.20 -15.63
N GLY A 707 12.19 -13.95 -14.86
CA GLY A 707 13.55 -13.53 -14.45
C GLY A 707 14.58 -13.67 -15.58
N ASP A 708 14.45 -14.69 -16.40
CA ASP A 708 15.25 -14.88 -17.61
C ASP A 708 14.34 -15.29 -18.77
N ARG A 709 14.04 -14.35 -19.62
CA ARG A 709 13.07 -14.49 -20.72
C ARG A 709 13.53 -15.39 -21.87
N ASN A 710 14.67 -16.08 -21.72
CA ASN A 710 15.21 -17.05 -22.68
C ASN A 710 15.24 -18.49 -22.14
N ARG A 711 14.27 -18.84 -21.26
CA ARG A 711 14.19 -20.18 -20.64
C ARG A 711 13.56 -21.21 -21.59
N ALA A 712 14.35 -21.65 -22.57
CA ALA A 712 13.91 -22.66 -23.52
C ALA A 712 13.63 -24.02 -22.86
N ASP A 713 14.32 -24.36 -21.77
CA ASP A 713 14.08 -25.59 -20.98
C ASP A 713 12.65 -25.67 -20.44
N ALA A 714 12.17 -24.63 -19.79
CA ALA A 714 10.79 -24.56 -19.30
C ALA A 714 9.79 -24.59 -20.48
N ALA A 715 10.04 -23.79 -21.51
CA ALA A 715 9.17 -23.68 -22.67
C ALA A 715 9.01 -25.02 -23.43
N VAL A 716 10.08 -25.77 -23.62
CA VAL A 716 10.05 -27.10 -24.27
C VAL A 716 9.26 -28.09 -23.42
N THR A 717 9.60 -28.19 -22.12
CA THR A 717 8.93 -29.12 -21.21
C THR A 717 7.42 -28.89 -21.16
N ILE A 718 7.00 -27.62 -21.03
CA ILE A 718 5.59 -27.27 -20.96
C ILE A 718 4.88 -27.53 -22.31
N ALA A 719 5.52 -27.21 -23.43
CA ALA A 719 4.92 -27.48 -24.74
C ALA A 719 4.66 -29.00 -24.92
N GLU A 720 5.60 -29.85 -24.54
CA GLU A 720 5.47 -31.33 -24.62
C GLU A 720 4.38 -31.84 -23.67
N ASP A 721 4.33 -31.33 -22.43
CA ASP A 721 3.34 -31.71 -21.45
C ASP A 721 1.92 -31.28 -21.88
N MET A 722 1.79 -30.06 -22.42
CA MET A 722 0.54 -29.53 -22.95
C MET A 722 0.02 -30.36 -24.15
N GLU A 723 0.89 -30.67 -25.10
CA GLU A 723 0.55 -31.49 -26.27
C GLU A 723 0.09 -32.87 -25.85
N ARG A 724 0.82 -33.50 -24.92
CA ARG A 724 0.46 -34.82 -24.36
C ARG A 724 -0.89 -34.79 -23.64
N LEU A 725 -1.11 -33.81 -22.75
CA LEU A 725 -2.34 -33.68 -21.99
C LEU A 725 -3.52 -33.33 -22.89
N SER A 726 -3.34 -32.39 -23.83
CA SER A 726 -4.37 -32.01 -24.81
C SER A 726 -4.80 -33.23 -25.65
N SER A 727 -3.86 -34.06 -26.13
CA SER A 727 -4.16 -35.27 -26.88
C SER A 727 -4.93 -36.32 -26.02
N HIS A 728 -4.58 -36.40 -24.73
CA HIS A 728 -5.31 -37.29 -23.80
C HIS A 728 -6.75 -36.81 -23.58
N VAL A 729 -6.95 -35.53 -23.31
CA VAL A 729 -8.27 -34.92 -23.10
C VAL A 729 -9.11 -34.98 -24.38
N ASP A 730 -8.49 -34.76 -25.54
CA ASP A 730 -9.15 -34.86 -26.85
C ASP A 730 -9.80 -36.24 -27.07
N LYS A 731 -9.05 -37.32 -26.83
CA LYS A 731 -9.56 -38.69 -26.91
C LYS A 731 -10.69 -38.94 -25.91
N LYS A 732 -10.62 -38.33 -24.73
CA LYS A 732 -11.63 -38.52 -23.68
C LYS A 732 -12.94 -37.80 -23.97
N ILE A 733 -12.88 -36.58 -24.55
CA ILE A 733 -14.07 -35.81 -24.93
C ILE A 733 -14.87 -36.48 -26.04
N GLY A 734 -14.21 -37.07 -27.04
CA GLY A 734 -14.84 -37.76 -28.14
C GLY A 734 -15.67 -36.89 -29.10
N ILE A 735 -15.59 -35.57 -28.96
CA ILE A 735 -16.23 -34.60 -29.87
C ILE A 735 -15.24 -34.25 -30.98
N PRO A 736 -15.66 -34.32 -32.27
CA PRO A 736 -14.77 -33.96 -33.38
C PRO A 736 -14.20 -32.54 -33.29
N GLU A 737 -12.92 -32.38 -33.60
CA GLU A 737 -12.25 -31.06 -33.60
C GLU A 737 -12.90 -30.05 -34.56
N ASN A 738 -13.46 -30.51 -35.66
CA ASN A 738 -14.11 -29.68 -36.65
C ASN A 738 -15.58 -29.35 -36.37
N LEU A 739 -16.12 -29.82 -35.22
CA LEU A 739 -17.45 -29.40 -34.78
C LEU A 739 -17.49 -27.90 -34.52
N ASN A 740 -18.33 -27.22 -35.26
CA ASN A 740 -18.49 -25.80 -35.19
C ASN A 740 -19.97 -25.38 -35.18
N PRO A 741 -20.60 -25.34 -34.00
CA PRO A 741 -22.01 -24.95 -33.87
C PRO A 741 -22.31 -23.54 -34.43
N PHE A 742 -21.33 -22.66 -34.43
CA PHE A 742 -21.50 -21.26 -34.89
C PHE A 742 -21.78 -21.15 -36.39
N LYS A 743 -21.45 -22.19 -37.18
CA LYS A 743 -21.79 -22.21 -38.62
C LYS A 743 -23.30 -22.15 -38.89
N GLN A 744 -24.11 -22.59 -37.95
CA GLN A 744 -25.57 -22.64 -38.05
C GLN A 744 -26.22 -21.34 -37.51
N LEU A 745 -25.52 -20.58 -36.74
CA LEU A 745 -25.98 -19.31 -36.20
C LEU A 745 -25.80 -18.18 -37.25
N LYS A 746 -26.92 -17.56 -37.63
CA LYS A 746 -26.90 -16.47 -38.62
C LYS A 746 -27.15 -15.13 -37.92
N TYR A 747 -26.33 -14.16 -38.24
CA TYR A 747 -26.51 -12.76 -37.83
C TYR A 747 -27.33 -12.06 -38.93
N SER A 748 -28.59 -11.77 -38.65
CA SER A 748 -29.48 -11.09 -39.58
C SER A 748 -30.34 -10.06 -38.83
N PRO A 749 -29.73 -8.96 -38.35
CA PRO A 749 -30.51 -7.90 -37.69
C PRO A 749 -31.44 -7.21 -38.66
N SER A 750 -32.65 -6.88 -38.20
CA SER A 750 -33.57 -6.05 -39.02
C SER A 750 -33.04 -4.61 -39.17
N PRO A 751 -33.42 -3.87 -40.23
CA PRO A 751 -33.05 -2.46 -40.37
C PRO A 751 -33.40 -1.63 -39.13
N GLU A 752 -34.56 -1.90 -38.51
CA GLU A 752 -34.99 -1.24 -37.27
C GLU A 752 -34.12 -1.58 -36.06
N GLN A 753 -33.62 -2.81 -35.97
CA GLN A 753 -32.65 -3.22 -34.92
C GLN A 753 -31.30 -2.53 -35.12
N ILE A 754 -30.86 -2.37 -36.38
CA ILE A 754 -29.64 -1.62 -36.70
C ILE A 754 -29.81 -0.15 -36.32
N GLU A 755 -30.91 0.47 -36.71
CA GLU A 755 -31.21 1.87 -36.41
C GLU A 755 -31.36 2.09 -34.90
N SER A 756 -32.05 1.21 -34.19
CA SER A 756 -32.19 1.22 -32.73
C SER A 756 -30.87 1.05 -32.02
N ALA A 757 -29.97 0.16 -32.49
CA ALA A 757 -28.65 -0.02 -31.94
C ALA A 757 -27.77 1.21 -32.13
N VAL A 758 -27.84 1.85 -33.32
CA VAL A 758 -27.15 3.10 -33.62
C VAL A 758 -27.67 4.22 -32.73
N LYS A 759 -28.99 4.33 -32.54
CA LYS A 759 -29.62 5.35 -31.70
C LYS A 759 -29.21 5.20 -30.22
N ARG A 760 -29.17 3.96 -29.68
CA ARG A 760 -28.69 3.69 -28.31
C ARG A 760 -27.22 4.08 -28.15
N LEU A 761 -26.41 3.84 -29.18
CA LEU A 761 -25.03 4.26 -29.20
C LEU A 761 -24.89 5.79 -29.12
N GLU A 762 -25.74 6.51 -29.88
CA GLU A 762 -25.82 7.98 -29.87
C GLU A 762 -26.28 8.52 -28.52
N GLU A 763 -27.30 7.92 -27.91
CA GLU A 763 -27.84 8.32 -26.61
C GLU A 763 -26.77 8.12 -25.51
N ASN A 764 -26.01 7.04 -25.56
CA ASN A 764 -24.91 6.79 -24.62
C ASN A 764 -23.74 7.76 -24.81
N LEU A 765 -23.54 8.27 -26.03
CA LEU A 765 -22.49 9.25 -26.36
C LEU A 765 -22.86 10.68 -25.97
N GLN A 766 -24.14 11.01 -25.90
CA GLN A 766 -24.60 12.33 -25.49
C GLN A 766 -24.45 12.59 -23.98
N GLN A 767 -24.24 11.55 -23.18
CA GLN A 767 -23.89 11.67 -21.76
C GLN A 767 -22.38 11.93 -21.62
N THR A 768 -21.95 13.14 -21.97
CA THR A 768 -20.55 13.53 -22.18
C THR A 768 -19.72 13.69 -20.91
N SER A 769 -20.28 13.57 -19.72
CA SER A 769 -19.51 13.49 -18.49
C SER A 769 -20.20 12.56 -17.51
N LEU A 770 -19.91 11.26 -17.66
CA LEU A 770 -20.28 10.32 -16.61
C LEU A 770 -19.55 10.74 -15.32
N PRO A 771 -20.26 10.83 -14.19
CA PRO A 771 -19.63 11.00 -12.88
C PRO A 771 -18.52 9.98 -12.68
N LEU A 772 -17.46 10.36 -11.96
CA LEU A 772 -16.28 9.49 -11.74
C LEU A 772 -16.67 8.11 -11.18
N ASN A 773 -17.61 8.07 -10.24
CA ASN A 773 -18.14 6.83 -9.67
C ASN A 773 -18.78 5.89 -10.73
N ILE A 774 -19.41 6.42 -11.77
CA ILE A 774 -19.96 5.60 -12.86
C ILE A 774 -18.85 5.09 -13.76
N LYS A 775 -17.84 5.90 -14.08
CA LYS A 775 -16.66 5.47 -14.84
C LYS A 775 -15.92 4.36 -14.10
N ASP A 776 -15.71 4.52 -12.80
CA ASP A 776 -15.05 3.54 -11.95
C ASP A 776 -15.86 2.24 -11.88
N ALA A 777 -17.20 2.32 -11.74
CA ALA A 777 -18.08 1.15 -11.78
C ALA A 777 -18.05 0.40 -13.13
N MET A 778 -17.87 1.11 -14.25
CA MET A 778 -17.69 0.49 -15.57
C MET A 778 -16.37 -0.29 -15.66
N VAL A 779 -15.26 0.26 -15.11
CA VAL A 779 -13.97 -0.45 -15.03
C VAL A 779 -14.12 -1.67 -14.14
N ASP A 780 -14.79 -1.54 -13.00
CA ASP A 780 -15.03 -2.65 -12.09
C ASP A 780 -15.85 -3.77 -12.72
N ALA A 781 -16.81 -3.44 -13.58
CA ALA A 781 -17.60 -4.42 -14.32
C ALA A 781 -16.77 -5.27 -15.30
N THR A 782 -15.61 -4.76 -15.75
CA THR A 782 -14.68 -5.52 -16.61
C THR A 782 -13.65 -6.33 -15.84
N TYR A 783 -13.46 -6.04 -14.55
CA TYR A 783 -12.50 -6.74 -13.69
C TYR A 783 -12.97 -8.17 -13.38
N ASN A 784 -12.06 -9.14 -13.46
CA ASN A 784 -12.34 -10.53 -13.11
C ASN A 784 -11.73 -10.89 -11.74
N PRO A 785 -12.52 -10.87 -10.65
CA PRO A 785 -12.02 -11.13 -9.30
C PRO A 785 -11.61 -12.59 -9.06
N SER A 786 -11.98 -13.49 -9.98
CA SER A 786 -11.64 -14.91 -9.87
C SER A 786 -10.35 -15.30 -10.59
N LEU A 787 -9.55 -14.33 -11.06
CA LEU A 787 -8.22 -14.64 -11.57
C LEU A 787 -7.40 -15.31 -10.47
N PRO A 788 -6.83 -16.50 -10.75
CA PRO A 788 -6.21 -17.31 -9.73
C PRO A 788 -4.91 -16.68 -9.25
N TYR A 789 -4.96 -16.01 -8.13
CA TYR A 789 -3.78 -15.65 -7.36
C TYR A 789 -3.60 -16.69 -6.26
N HIS A 790 -2.91 -17.78 -6.59
CA HIS A 790 -2.75 -18.89 -5.67
C HIS A 790 -1.60 -18.62 -4.72
N GLN A 791 -1.91 -18.58 -3.43
CA GLN A 791 -0.93 -18.44 -2.35
C GLN A 791 -0.46 -19.78 -1.77
N GLU A 792 -1.13 -20.87 -2.12
CA GLU A 792 -0.87 -22.19 -1.54
C GLU A 792 -0.43 -23.19 -2.59
N VAL A 793 0.39 -24.14 -2.10
CA VAL A 793 0.79 -25.31 -2.87
C VAL A 793 -0.40 -26.24 -2.99
N TYR A 794 -1.04 -26.27 -4.15
CA TYR A 794 -2.10 -27.23 -4.43
C TYR A 794 -1.51 -28.51 -4.99
N LYS A 795 -1.90 -29.65 -4.43
CA LYS A 795 -1.74 -30.94 -5.12
C LYS A 795 -2.71 -30.95 -6.29
N VAL A 796 -2.20 -30.81 -7.48
CA VAL A 796 -3.00 -30.88 -8.71
C VAL A 796 -3.64 -32.23 -8.81
N PHE A 797 -4.95 -32.28 -9.03
CA PHE A 797 -5.68 -33.54 -9.17
C PHE A 797 -5.41 -34.19 -10.54
N LYS A 798 -4.25 -34.87 -10.67
CA LYS A 798 -3.88 -35.59 -11.91
C LYS A 798 -4.89 -36.64 -12.36
N ASN A 799 -5.78 -37.06 -11.44
CA ASN A 799 -6.86 -38.01 -11.77
C ASN A 799 -7.98 -37.38 -12.61
N TYR A 800 -8.06 -36.08 -12.69
CA TYR A 800 -9.07 -35.31 -13.42
C TYR A 800 -8.41 -34.52 -14.55
N SER A 801 -8.28 -35.18 -15.71
CA SER A 801 -7.47 -34.64 -16.83
C SER A 801 -8.01 -33.33 -17.41
N VAL A 802 -9.31 -33.07 -17.36
CA VAL A 802 -9.89 -31.82 -17.85
C VAL A 802 -9.61 -30.69 -16.86
N SER A 803 -9.79 -30.90 -15.56
CA SER A 803 -9.44 -29.90 -14.52
C SER A 803 -7.94 -29.59 -14.56
N TYR A 804 -7.12 -30.63 -14.71
CA TYR A 804 -5.67 -30.48 -14.85
C TYR A 804 -5.27 -29.67 -16.09
N LEU A 805 -5.97 -29.87 -17.23
CA LEU A 805 -5.75 -29.08 -18.44
C LEU A 805 -6.01 -27.60 -18.21
N GLN A 806 -7.00 -27.22 -17.40
CA GLN A 806 -7.28 -25.81 -17.08
C GLN A 806 -6.11 -25.16 -16.36
N GLU A 807 -5.55 -25.85 -15.35
CA GLU A 807 -4.36 -25.36 -14.63
C GLU A 807 -3.14 -25.23 -15.55
N MET A 808 -2.94 -26.23 -16.41
CA MET A 808 -1.83 -26.22 -17.36
C MET A 808 -1.96 -25.11 -18.41
N ILE A 809 -3.17 -24.76 -18.83
CA ILE A 809 -3.41 -23.62 -19.72
C ILE A 809 -2.90 -22.31 -19.07
N VAL A 810 -3.20 -22.10 -17.81
CA VAL A 810 -2.78 -20.90 -17.07
C VAL A 810 -1.25 -20.85 -16.97
N ILE A 811 -0.63 -21.96 -16.54
CA ILE A 811 0.84 -22.04 -16.40
C ILE A 811 1.53 -21.80 -17.76
N ALA A 812 1.08 -22.51 -18.80
CA ALA A 812 1.65 -22.40 -20.14
C ALA A 812 1.47 -20.98 -20.73
N SER A 813 0.31 -20.38 -20.53
CA SER A 813 0.03 -19.01 -20.96
C SER A 813 1.01 -18.01 -20.35
N LYS A 814 1.26 -18.09 -19.04
CA LYS A 814 2.23 -17.22 -18.35
C LYS A 814 3.67 -17.46 -18.83
N VAL A 815 4.03 -18.70 -19.12
CA VAL A 815 5.34 -19.02 -19.69
C VAL A 815 5.49 -18.43 -21.10
N VAL A 816 4.47 -18.53 -21.98
CA VAL A 816 4.47 -17.87 -23.30
C VAL A 816 4.68 -16.37 -23.13
N ARG A 817 3.88 -15.75 -22.25
CA ARG A 817 3.89 -14.30 -22.00
C ARG A 817 5.27 -13.81 -21.58
N ASN A 818 5.96 -14.56 -20.72
CA ASN A 818 7.27 -14.17 -20.17
C ASN A 818 8.46 -14.59 -21.03
N SER A 819 8.29 -15.46 -22.04
CA SER A 819 9.39 -16.03 -22.83
C SER A 819 9.67 -15.22 -24.10
N ASP A 820 10.10 -13.97 -23.95
CA ASP A 820 10.31 -13.03 -25.06
C ASP A 820 11.40 -13.49 -26.03
N TYR A 821 12.47 -14.11 -25.54
CA TYR A 821 13.71 -14.36 -26.28
C TYR A 821 13.96 -15.83 -26.63
N ILE A 822 13.03 -16.75 -26.41
CA ILE A 822 13.12 -18.12 -26.94
C ILE A 822 13.00 -18.11 -28.46
N SER A 823 13.39 -19.19 -29.11
CA SER A 823 13.34 -19.27 -30.60
C SER A 823 11.87 -19.07 -31.08
N PRO A 824 11.69 -18.39 -32.24
CA PRO A 824 10.35 -18.17 -32.80
C PRO A 824 9.57 -19.47 -32.98
N ASP A 825 10.18 -20.53 -33.48
CA ASP A 825 9.54 -21.83 -33.69
C ASP A 825 9.01 -22.44 -32.38
N LEU A 826 9.80 -22.34 -31.29
CA LEU A 826 9.39 -22.82 -29.97
C LEU A 826 8.24 -21.97 -29.39
N LYS A 827 8.31 -20.64 -29.62
CA LYS A 827 7.26 -19.74 -29.20
C LYS A 827 5.95 -20.02 -29.91
N GLU A 828 5.99 -20.22 -31.23
CA GLU A 828 4.83 -20.60 -32.02
C GLU A 828 4.27 -21.97 -31.61
N ARG A 829 5.15 -22.97 -31.36
CA ARG A 829 4.76 -24.28 -30.87
C ARG A 829 4.00 -24.19 -29.52
N LEU A 830 4.59 -23.49 -28.56
CA LEU A 830 3.99 -23.35 -27.23
C LEU A 830 2.66 -22.56 -27.30
N PHE A 831 2.63 -21.46 -28.06
CA PHE A 831 1.40 -20.67 -28.28
C PHE A 831 0.32 -21.53 -28.98
N GLY A 832 0.73 -22.34 -29.96
CA GLY A 832 -0.17 -23.30 -30.63
C GLY A 832 -0.73 -24.35 -29.68
N ALA A 833 0.09 -24.89 -28.77
CA ALA A 833 -0.35 -25.83 -27.75
C ALA A 833 -1.41 -25.21 -26.79
N VAL A 834 -1.20 -23.96 -26.37
CA VAL A 834 -2.18 -23.23 -25.52
C VAL A 834 -3.50 -23.02 -26.27
N THR A 835 -3.46 -22.55 -27.53
CA THR A 835 -4.69 -22.30 -28.29
C THR A 835 -5.43 -23.60 -28.66
N SER A 836 -4.71 -24.71 -28.86
CA SER A 836 -5.31 -26.06 -29.00
C SER A 836 -6.00 -26.50 -27.71
N ALA A 837 -5.40 -26.23 -26.56
CA ALA A 837 -6.02 -26.52 -25.26
C ALA A 837 -7.28 -25.67 -25.01
N TRP A 838 -7.32 -24.42 -25.49
CA TRP A 838 -8.57 -23.62 -25.47
C TRP A 838 -9.68 -24.30 -26.28
N MET A 839 -9.33 -24.87 -27.44
CA MET A 839 -10.31 -25.63 -28.24
C MET A 839 -10.81 -26.90 -27.53
N ASN A 840 -9.95 -27.56 -26.74
CA ASN A 840 -10.39 -28.66 -25.89
C ASN A 840 -11.38 -28.18 -24.83
N THR A 841 -11.13 -27.07 -24.20
CA THR A 841 -12.08 -26.45 -23.25
C THR A 841 -13.40 -26.08 -23.92
N VAL A 842 -13.37 -25.49 -25.13
CA VAL A 842 -14.58 -25.20 -25.91
C VAL A 842 -15.39 -26.46 -26.13
N ARG A 843 -14.76 -27.58 -26.52
CA ARG A 843 -15.42 -28.84 -26.76
C ARG A 843 -15.94 -29.51 -25.48
N VAL A 844 -15.25 -29.36 -24.35
CA VAL A 844 -15.77 -29.75 -23.03
C VAL A 844 -17.06 -29.00 -22.72
N ILE A 845 -17.11 -27.70 -23.01
CA ILE A 845 -18.33 -26.91 -22.79
C ILE A 845 -19.46 -27.40 -23.74
N TYR A 846 -19.15 -27.73 -24.99
CA TYR A 846 -20.17 -28.34 -25.88
C TYR A 846 -20.74 -29.64 -25.31
N LEU A 847 -19.87 -30.48 -24.72
CA LEU A 847 -20.31 -31.72 -24.07
C LEU A 847 -21.23 -31.46 -22.88
N MET A 848 -20.91 -30.41 -22.11
CA MET A 848 -21.65 -30.05 -20.90
C MET A 848 -22.91 -29.21 -21.19
N ALA A 849 -22.98 -28.51 -22.33
CA ALA A 849 -24.02 -27.54 -22.64
C ALA A 849 -25.47 -28.07 -22.53
N PRO A 850 -25.81 -29.34 -22.94
CA PRO A 850 -27.17 -29.88 -22.75
C PRO A 850 -27.55 -30.03 -21.27
N ALA A 851 -26.60 -30.43 -20.40
CA ALA A 851 -26.82 -30.54 -18.97
C ALA A 851 -26.96 -29.15 -18.33
N LEU A 852 -26.08 -28.25 -18.69
CA LEU A 852 -26.15 -26.83 -18.26
C LEU A 852 -27.49 -26.18 -18.62
N ALA A 853 -28.01 -26.46 -19.82
CA ALA A 853 -29.30 -25.92 -20.24
C ALA A 853 -30.47 -26.44 -19.40
N ARG A 854 -30.44 -27.74 -18.99
CA ARG A 854 -31.49 -28.35 -18.16
C ARG A 854 -31.39 -28.00 -16.70
N ASP A 855 -30.19 -28.16 -16.14
CA ASP A 855 -29.97 -28.21 -14.69
C ASP A 855 -29.29 -26.95 -14.16
N SER A 856 -28.89 -26.03 -15.04
CA SER A 856 -28.12 -24.78 -14.75
C SER A 856 -26.72 -25.05 -14.15
N GLU A 857 -26.36 -26.31 -13.98
CA GLU A 857 -25.05 -26.77 -13.53
C GLU A 857 -24.62 -28.02 -14.29
N ALA A 858 -23.35 -28.21 -14.49
CA ALA A 858 -22.79 -29.43 -15.07
C ALA A 858 -21.32 -29.58 -14.63
N GLY A 859 -20.92 -30.86 -14.47
CA GLY A 859 -19.53 -31.21 -14.15
C GLY A 859 -19.02 -32.29 -15.08
N TYR A 860 -17.76 -32.16 -15.51
CA TYR A 860 -17.10 -33.20 -16.32
C TYR A 860 -15.63 -33.28 -15.95
N ASP A 861 -15.17 -34.42 -15.48
CA ASP A 861 -13.77 -34.70 -15.17
C ASP A 861 -13.09 -33.64 -14.29
N GLY A 862 -13.79 -33.29 -13.20
CA GLY A 862 -13.33 -32.29 -12.23
C GLY A 862 -13.55 -30.81 -12.63
N PHE A 863 -13.98 -30.56 -13.86
CA PHE A 863 -14.33 -29.24 -14.34
C PHE A 863 -15.83 -29.00 -14.19
N ASN A 864 -16.22 -28.01 -13.36
CA ASN A 864 -17.59 -27.69 -13.04
C ASN A 864 -17.96 -26.30 -13.55
N LEU A 865 -19.17 -26.19 -14.12
CA LEU A 865 -19.75 -24.97 -14.61
C LEU A 865 -21.13 -24.73 -14.01
N PHE A 866 -21.41 -23.48 -13.68
CA PHE A 866 -22.71 -22.99 -13.21
C PHE A 866 -23.16 -21.84 -14.09
N LEU A 867 -24.44 -21.81 -14.43
CA LEU A 867 -24.99 -20.68 -15.16
C LEU A 867 -25.31 -19.52 -14.21
N ALA A 868 -24.99 -18.30 -14.62
CA ALA A 868 -25.39 -17.12 -13.89
C ALA A 868 -26.92 -16.92 -13.89
N ASP A 869 -27.46 -16.23 -12.88
CA ASP A 869 -28.90 -15.99 -12.70
C ASP A 869 -29.60 -15.40 -13.94
N GLY A 870 -28.87 -14.64 -14.76
CA GLY A 870 -29.40 -14.08 -16.02
C GLY A 870 -29.86 -15.10 -17.04
N PHE A 871 -29.45 -16.37 -16.91
CA PHE A 871 -29.91 -17.46 -17.78
C PHE A 871 -31.29 -18.01 -17.38
N SER A 872 -31.78 -17.71 -16.18
CA SER A 872 -33.13 -18.14 -15.72
C SER A 872 -34.28 -17.62 -16.59
N GLN A 873 -34.08 -16.46 -17.27
CA GLN A 873 -35.05 -15.95 -18.21
C GLN A 873 -35.36 -16.89 -19.39
N TYR A 874 -34.46 -17.86 -19.67
CA TYR A 874 -34.57 -18.85 -20.73
C TYR A 874 -35.06 -20.23 -20.23
N ASP A 875 -35.39 -20.42 -18.96
CA ASP A 875 -35.78 -21.72 -18.40
C ASP A 875 -37.01 -22.33 -19.05
N LYS A 876 -37.85 -21.50 -19.65
CA LYS A 876 -39.05 -21.96 -20.40
C LYS A 876 -38.74 -22.50 -21.78
N ASP A 877 -37.56 -22.24 -22.35
CA ASP A 877 -37.10 -22.70 -23.65
C ASP A 877 -35.64 -23.18 -23.56
N ILE A 878 -35.50 -24.49 -23.29
CA ILE A 878 -34.19 -25.15 -23.15
C ILE A 878 -33.35 -25.03 -24.42
N ASN A 879 -33.95 -24.98 -25.60
CA ASN A 879 -33.20 -24.82 -26.84
C ASN A 879 -32.63 -23.39 -26.97
N GLN A 880 -33.42 -22.41 -26.58
CA GLN A 880 -32.91 -21.03 -26.53
C GLN A 880 -31.84 -20.86 -25.50
N LYS A 881 -31.99 -21.45 -24.31
CA LYS A 881 -30.98 -21.48 -23.26
C LYS A 881 -29.67 -22.12 -23.76
N LEU A 882 -29.78 -23.28 -24.46
CA LEU A 882 -28.63 -23.92 -25.08
C LEU A 882 -27.90 -23.01 -26.10
N ILE A 883 -28.67 -22.35 -26.98
CA ILE A 883 -28.11 -21.39 -27.94
C ILE A 883 -27.39 -20.27 -27.23
N GLN A 884 -27.95 -19.71 -26.16
CA GLN A 884 -27.31 -18.64 -25.38
C GLN A 884 -26.03 -19.12 -24.69
N ILE A 885 -25.98 -20.37 -24.18
CA ILE A 885 -24.77 -20.96 -23.63
C ILE A 885 -23.67 -21.00 -24.70
N ILE A 886 -24.01 -21.50 -25.90
CA ILE A 886 -23.04 -21.63 -27.01
C ILE A 886 -22.52 -20.26 -27.46
N ILE A 887 -23.41 -19.29 -27.63
CA ILE A 887 -23.04 -17.91 -28.07
C ILE A 887 -22.04 -17.28 -27.09
N ASN A 888 -22.15 -17.54 -25.79
CA ASN A 888 -21.28 -16.96 -24.78
C ASN A 888 -19.93 -17.67 -24.61
N ILE A 889 -19.70 -18.82 -25.26
CA ILE A 889 -18.44 -19.57 -25.10
C ILE A 889 -17.21 -18.74 -25.47
N PRO A 890 -17.13 -18.06 -26.65
CA PRO A 890 -15.94 -17.30 -26.99
C PRO A 890 -15.59 -16.21 -25.96
N ASN A 891 -16.58 -15.49 -25.48
CA ASN A 891 -16.39 -14.48 -24.46
C ASN A 891 -15.89 -15.08 -23.13
N ASN A 892 -16.41 -16.24 -22.72
CA ASN A 892 -15.97 -16.92 -21.51
C ASN A 892 -14.52 -17.42 -21.62
N ILE A 893 -14.13 -18.00 -22.75
CA ILE A 893 -12.74 -18.46 -23.00
C ILE A 893 -11.78 -17.26 -22.91
N LEU A 894 -12.11 -16.14 -23.55
CA LEU A 894 -11.28 -14.94 -23.48
C LEU A 894 -11.20 -14.40 -22.05
N ARG A 895 -12.33 -14.36 -21.35
CA ARG A 895 -12.38 -13.92 -19.96
C ARG A 895 -11.54 -14.79 -19.01
N TRP A 896 -11.45 -16.09 -19.27
CA TRP A 896 -10.72 -17.01 -18.40
C TRP A 896 -9.21 -17.01 -18.63
N TYR A 897 -8.74 -16.81 -19.86
CA TYR A 897 -7.36 -17.11 -20.22
C TYR A 897 -6.60 -15.98 -20.92
N LYS A 898 -7.28 -14.93 -21.38
CA LYS A 898 -6.65 -13.86 -22.14
C LYS A 898 -5.54 -13.16 -21.33
N ASP A 899 -5.84 -12.82 -20.08
CA ASP A 899 -4.95 -12.04 -19.23
C ASP A 899 -3.68 -12.81 -18.83
N ASP A 900 -3.76 -14.14 -18.77
CA ASP A 900 -2.58 -14.96 -18.53
C ASP A 900 -1.67 -15.07 -19.77
N LEU A 901 -2.25 -15.04 -20.97
CA LEU A 901 -1.54 -15.24 -22.23
C LEU A 901 -0.99 -13.94 -22.84
N TYR A 902 -1.80 -12.88 -22.83
CA TYR A 902 -1.48 -11.67 -23.57
C TYR A 902 -0.36 -10.85 -22.91
N SER A 903 0.54 -10.35 -23.76
CA SER A 903 1.39 -9.18 -23.51
C SER A 903 1.53 -8.38 -24.81
N ALA A 904 1.78 -7.09 -24.71
CA ALA A 904 1.95 -6.22 -25.88
C ALA A 904 3.07 -6.71 -26.84
N LYS A 905 4.08 -7.43 -26.32
CA LYS A 905 5.19 -8.01 -27.09
C LYS A 905 4.79 -9.23 -27.92
N LEU A 906 3.65 -9.86 -27.61
CA LEU A 906 3.12 -10.99 -28.37
C LEU A 906 2.21 -10.54 -29.53
N ALA A 907 1.98 -9.25 -29.71
CA ALA A 907 1.05 -8.73 -30.72
C ALA A 907 1.37 -9.24 -32.14
N ASP A 908 2.62 -9.15 -32.56
CA ASP A 908 3.01 -9.61 -33.91
C ASP A 908 2.84 -11.14 -34.06
N LEU A 909 3.15 -11.94 -33.03
CA LEU A 909 2.89 -13.39 -33.04
C LEU A 909 1.38 -13.68 -33.19
N ILE A 910 0.53 -12.94 -32.47
CA ILE A 910 -0.93 -13.08 -32.56
C ILE A 910 -1.41 -12.66 -33.96
N PHE A 911 -0.88 -11.57 -34.53
CA PHE A 911 -1.22 -11.12 -35.89
C PHE A 911 -0.88 -12.15 -36.94
N ASP A 912 0.34 -12.72 -36.91
CA ASP A 912 0.78 -13.77 -37.81
C ASP A 912 -0.08 -15.03 -37.66
N ARG A 913 -0.44 -15.39 -36.44
CA ARG A 913 -1.32 -16.51 -36.19
C ARG A 913 -2.73 -16.25 -36.71
N ILE A 914 -3.34 -15.08 -36.53
CA ILE A 914 -4.65 -14.71 -37.08
C ILE A 914 -4.63 -14.85 -38.63
N LYS A 915 -3.56 -14.44 -39.27
CA LYS A 915 -3.42 -14.51 -40.73
C LYS A 915 -3.38 -15.94 -41.23
N ASN A 916 -2.69 -16.84 -40.51
CA ASN A 916 -2.43 -18.23 -40.94
C ASN A 916 -3.41 -19.24 -40.35
N GLU A 917 -4.23 -18.84 -39.36
CA GLU A 917 -5.16 -19.74 -38.66
C GLU A 917 -6.33 -20.19 -39.56
N THR A 918 -6.51 -21.52 -39.63
CA THR A 918 -7.57 -22.15 -40.42
C THR A 918 -8.82 -22.47 -39.59
N ASN A 919 -8.67 -22.65 -38.27
CA ASN A 919 -9.82 -22.87 -37.39
C ASN A 919 -10.54 -21.54 -37.13
N PRO A 920 -11.80 -21.37 -37.60
CA PRO A 920 -12.49 -20.10 -37.48
C PRO A 920 -12.79 -19.71 -36.03
N ILE A 921 -12.91 -20.67 -35.11
CA ILE A 921 -13.14 -20.39 -33.67
C ILE A 921 -11.86 -19.82 -33.05
N VAL A 922 -10.72 -20.47 -33.26
CA VAL A 922 -9.42 -19.98 -32.76
C VAL A 922 -9.11 -18.60 -33.35
N LYS A 923 -9.28 -18.44 -34.67
CA LYS A 923 -9.10 -17.14 -35.36
C LYS A 923 -9.95 -16.05 -34.71
N HIS A 924 -11.22 -16.36 -34.41
CA HIS A 924 -12.14 -15.43 -33.78
C HIS A 924 -11.73 -15.08 -32.32
N LEU A 925 -11.29 -16.06 -31.54
CA LEU A 925 -10.76 -15.83 -30.18
C LEU A 925 -9.54 -14.91 -30.22
N LEU A 926 -8.60 -15.15 -31.15
CA LEU A 926 -7.41 -14.30 -31.28
C LEU A 926 -7.79 -12.85 -31.68
N VAL A 927 -8.75 -12.67 -32.59
CA VAL A 927 -9.31 -11.34 -32.91
C VAL A 927 -9.97 -10.72 -31.70
N GLY A 928 -10.65 -11.50 -30.88
CA GLY A 928 -11.25 -11.03 -29.62
C GLY A 928 -10.21 -10.52 -28.62
N ILE A 929 -9.00 -11.12 -28.56
CA ILE A 929 -7.87 -10.57 -27.78
C ILE A 929 -7.49 -9.19 -28.33
N ILE A 930 -7.26 -9.11 -29.64
CA ILE A 930 -6.81 -7.87 -30.29
C ILE A 930 -7.81 -6.71 -30.11
N ILE A 931 -9.11 -7.00 -30.15
CA ILE A 931 -10.15 -6.01 -29.89
C ILE A 931 -10.13 -5.48 -28.45
N ARG A 932 -9.74 -6.32 -27.47
CA ARG A 932 -9.72 -5.94 -26.05
C ARG A 932 -8.44 -5.22 -25.66
N GLU A 933 -7.30 -5.55 -26.30
CA GLU A 933 -5.97 -5.10 -25.88
C GLU A 933 -5.40 -3.94 -26.70
N HIS A 934 -5.94 -3.65 -27.86
CA HIS A 934 -5.55 -2.55 -28.76
C HIS A 934 -4.04 -2.41 -29.05
N PRO A 935 -3.32 -3.49 -29.38
CA PRO A 935 -1.91 -3.34 -29.73
C PRO A 935 -1.73 -2.47 -30.99
N SER A 936 -0.56 -1.92 -31.22
CA SER A 936 -0.29 -1.12 -32.42
C SER A 936 -0.80 -1.82 -33.68
N ARG A 937 -1.49 -1.14 -34.56
CA ARG A 937 -2.12 -1.66 -35.81
C ARG A 937 -3.30 -2.64 -35.60
N TRP A 938 -3.85 -2.72 -34.40
CA TRP A 938 -4.97 -3.61 -34.09
C TRP A 938 -6.20 -3.39 -35.01
N ASP A 939 -6.48 -2.15 -35.33
CA ASP A 939 -7.61 -1.75 -36.21
C ASP A 939 -7.45 -2.26 -37.64
N GLU A 940 -6.23 -2.34 -38.17
CA GLU A 940 -5.95 -2.93 -39.49
C GLU A 940 -6.26 -4.42 -39.52
N VAL A 941 -5.86 -5.15 -38.47
CA VAL A 941 -6.10 -6.59 -38.34
C VAL A 941 -7.58 -6.88 -38.20
N VAL A 942 -8.30 -6.15 -37.35
CA VAL A 942 -9.75 -6.30 -37.18
C VAL A 942 -10.49 -5.92 -38.45
N LYS A 943 -10.08 -4.87 -39.17
CA LYS A 943 -10.62 -4.49 -40.48
C LYS A 943 -10.41 -5.61 -41.51
N GLY A 944 -9.21 -6.22 -41.55
CA GLY A 944 -8.93 -7.39 -42.39
C GLY A 944 -9.87 -8.54 -42.09
N TYR A 945 -10.02 -8.90 -40.82
CA TYR A 945 -10.93 -9.96 -40.39
C TYR A 945 -12.39 -9.66 -40.76
N LEU A 946 -12.90 -8.46 -40.47
CA LEU A 946 -14.25 -8.05 -40.89
C LEU A 946 -14.46 -8.11 -42.41
N SER A 947 -13.42 -7.92 -43.21
CA SER A 947 -13.53 -8.07 -44.66
C SER A 947 -13.63 -9.51 -45.12
N GLU A 948 -12.93 -10.44 -44.47
CA GLU A 948 -12.94 -11.87 -44.82
C GLU A 948 -14.21 -12.59 -44.40
N VAL A 949 -14.71 -12.29 -43.19
CA VAL A 949 -15.84 -13.01 -42.57
C VAL A 949 -17.16 -12.65 -43.24
N ASP A 950 -18.02 -13.66 -43.46
CA ASP A 950 -19.36 -13.42 -44.01
C ASP A 950 -20.19 -12.52 -43.06
N SER A 951 -20.75 -11.45 -43.57
CA SER A 951 -21.57 -10.49 -42.84
C SER A 951 -22.80 -11.07 -42.12
N LYS A 952 -23.24 -12.27 -42.51
CA LYS A 952 -24.35 -12.98 -41.88
C LYS A 952 -23.88 -14.07 -40.88
N SER A 953 -22.58 -14.21 -40.68
CA SER A 953 -22.07 -15.21 -39.75
C SER A 953 -22.16 -14.74 -38.32
N PHE A 954 -22.18 -15.68 -37.37
CA PHE A 954 -22.04 -15.41 -35.94
C PHE A 954 -20.80 -14.57 -35.65
N TYR A 955 -19.66 -14.93 -36.23
CA TYR A 955 -18.39 -14.26 -36.00
C TYR A 955 -18.38 -12.79 -36.35
N PHE A 956 -19.10 -12.43 -37.40
CA PHE A 956 -19.25 -11.02 -37.80
C PHE A 956 -20.07 -10.23 -36.77
N GLY A 957 -21.19 -10.81 -36.32
CA GLY A 957 -22.06 -10.20 -35.32
C GLY A 957 -21.38 -10.03 -33.98
N ASP A 958 -20.74 -11.10 -33.49
CA ASP A 958 -20.01 -11.08 -32.21
C ASP A 958 -18.84 -10.09 -32.20
N THR A 959 -18.14 -9.95 -33.33
CA THR A 959 -17.10 -8.90 -33.49
C THR A 959 -17.70 -7.49 -33.38
N ILE A 960 -18.85 -7.22 -33.99
CA ILE A 960 -19.51 -5.92 -33.85
C ILE A 960 -19.91 -5.68 -32.41
N ASP A 961 -20.47 -6.67 -31.75
CA ASP A 961 -20.93 -6.54 -30.37
C ASP A 961 -19.75 -6.34 -29.42
N SER A 962 -18.62 -7.03 -29.63
CA SER A 962 -17.36 -6.80 -28.90
C SER A 962 -16.82 -5.39 -29.14
N LEU A 963 -16.84 -4.86 -30.36
CA LEU A 963 -16.43 -3.47 -30.66
C LEU A 963 -17.34 -2.45 -29.99
N LYS A 964 -18.65 -2.69 -29.95
CA LYS A 964 -19.60 -1.81 -29.24
C LYS A 964 -19.39 -1.85 -27.74
N GLU A 965 -19.25 -3.05 -27.17
CA GLU A 965 -18.98 -3.20 -25.74
C GLU A 965 -17.73 -2.41 -25.35
N MET A 966 -16.67 -2.54 -26.13
CA MET A 966 -15.45 -1.80 -25.91
C MET A 966 -15.66 -0.28 -26.07
N TYR A 967 -16.40 0.15 -27.09
CA TYR A 967 -16.69 1.56 -27.32
C TYR A 967 -17.49 2.19 -26.17
N THR A 968 -18.45 1.45 -25.60
CA THR A 968 -19.32 1.94 -24.52
C THR A 968 -18.67 1.82 -23.14
N ASN A 969 -17.92 0.75 -22.88
CA ASN A 969 -17.44 0.38 -21.55
C ASN A 969 -15.91 0.48 -21.40
N GLY A 970 -15.16 0.66 -22.52
CA GLY A 970 -13.70 0.67 -22.50
C GLY A 970 -13.13 2.04 -22.10
N ILE A 971 -11.99 2.01 -21.38
CA ILE A 971 -11.15 3.19 -21.19
C ILE A 971 -10.31 3.36 -22.46
N LEU A 972 -10.74 4.24 -23.35
CA LEU A 972 -10.12 4.44 -24.65
C LEU A 972 -9.53 5.84 -24.75
N THR A 973 -8.39 5.96 -25.41
CA THR A 973 -7.86 7.24 -25.87
C THR A 973 -8.73 7.80 -27.00
N GLU A 974 -8.67 9.08 -27.27
CA GLU A 974 -9.42 9.71 -28.37
C GLU A 974 -9.16 9.05 -29.73
N GLN A 975 -7.91 8.62 -29.96
CA GLN A 975 -7.55 7.91 -31.19
C GLN A 975 -8.18 6.52 -31.26
N GLU A 976 -8.19 5.78 -30.17
CA GLU A 976 -8.84 4.47 -30.06
C GLU A 976 -10.35 4.58 -30.23
N VAL A 977 -10.98 5.59 -29.65
CA VAL A 977 -12.40 5.90 -29.86
C VAL A 977 -12.70 6.12 -31.34
N ALA A 978 -11.88 6.95 -32.01
CA ALA A 978 -12.05 7.23 -33.42
C ALA A 978 -11.86 5.96 -34.30
N ARG A 979 -10.88 5.12 -34.01
CA ARG A 979 -10.62 3.86 -34.72
C ARG A 979 -11.74 2.85 -34.50
N THR A 980 -12.16 2.64 -33.26
CA THR A 980 -13.29 1.75 -32.92
C THR A 980 -14.57 2.16 -33.61
N LYS A 981 -14.89 3.45 -33.55
CA LYS A 981 -15.99 4.06 -34.30
C LYS A 981 -15.90 3.77 -35.78
N GLY A 982 -14.70 3.95 -36.37
CA GLY A 982 -14.48 3.68 -37.79
C GLY A 982 -14.73 2.21 -38.16
N LEU A 983 -14.32 1.27 -37.32
CA LEU A 983 -14.56 -0.16 -37.53
C LEU A 983 -16.03 -0.55 -37.40
N ILE A 984 -16.74 -0.03 -36.40
CA ILE A 984 -18.19 -0.24 -36.24
C ILE A 984 -18.94 0.25 -37.48
N LEU A 985 -18.64 1.48 -37.93
CA LEU A 985 -19.27 2.05 -39.13
C LEU A 985 -18.95 1.22 -40.38
N LEU A 986 -17.71 0.77 -40.53
CA LEU A 986 -17.31 -0.10 -41.63
C LEU A 986 -18.11 -1.42 -41.64
N ALA A 987 -18.26 -2.05 -40.47
CA ALA A 987 -19.02 -3.28 -40.32
C ALA A 987 -20.50 -3.07 -40.70
N TYR A 988 -21.13 -1.98 -40.24
CA TYR A 988 -22.50 -1.65 -40.61
C TYR A 988 -22.66 -1.34 -42.11
N THR A 989 -21.68 -0.70 -42.75
CA THR A 989 -21.75 -0.48 -44.20
C THR A 989 -21.72 -1.78 -44.98
N LYS A 990 -20.94 -2.80 -44.48
CA LYS A 990 -20.92 -4.14 -45.08
C LYS A 990 -22.27 -4.86 -44.91
N LEU A 991 -22.93 -4.73 -43.75
CA LEU A 991 -24.26 -5.28 -43.49
C LEU A 991 -25.32 -4.70 -44.45
N ILE A 992 -25.37 -3.37 -44.54
CA ILE A 992 -26.38 -2.66 -45.38
C ILE A 992 -26.09 -2.89 -46.87
N GLY A 993 -24.84 -3.00 -47.27
CA GLY A 993 -24.40 -3.24 -48.63
C GLY A 993 -24.56 -4.69 -49.12
N GLY A 994 -25.24 -5.56 -48.36
CA GLY A 994 -25.43 -6.98 -48.74
C GLY A 994 -24.14 -7.78 -48.80
N GLY A 995 -23.20 -7.47 -47.92
CA GLY A 995 -21.88 -8.12 -47.82
C GLY A 995 -20.75 -7.41 -48.57
N LYS A 996 -21.04 -6.30 -49.26
CA LYS A 996 -20.06 -5.44 -49.93
C LYS A 996 -19.89 -4.13 -49.18
N TYR A 997 -18.66 -3.66 -49.01
CA TYR A 997 -18.41 -2.34 -48.47
C TYR A 997 -18.97 -1.24 -49.40
N LEU A 998 -19.66 -0.27 -48.85
CA LEU A 998 -20.08 0.92 -49.57
C LEU A 998 -18.85 1.81 -49.83
N ASN A 999 -18.86 2.46 -50.99
CA ASN A 999 -17.77 3.41 -51.28
C ASN A 999 -17.92 4.68 -50.38
N ALA A 1000 -16.82 5.44 -50.24
CA ALA A 1000 -16.74 6.60 -49.34
C ALA A 1000 -17.80 7.67 -49.63
N GLY A 1001 -18.34 7.77 -50.85
CA GLY A 1001 -19.39 8.72 -51.22
C GLY A 1001 -20.74 8.35 -50.58
N ARG A 1002 -21.15 7.09 -50.62
CA ARG A 1002 -22.40 6.61 -50.01
C ARG A 1002 -22.34 6.57 -48.47
N ILE A 1003 -21.15 6.48 -47.89
CA ILE A 1003 -20.93 6.61 -46.43
C ILE A 1003 -21.30 8.05 -46.00
N LYS A 1004 -21.01 9.07 -46.83
CA LYS A 1004 -21.44 10.45 -46.59
C LYS A 1004 -22.97 10.66 -46.71
N ASP A 1005 -23.60 9.92 -47.61
CA ASP A 1005 -25.05 9.99 -47.83
C ASP A 1005 -25.87 9.32 -46.70
N LEU A 1006 -25.29 8.43 -45.92
CA LEU A 1006 -25.90 7.80 -44.74
C LEU A 1006 -26.05 8.73 -43.55
N ASN A 1007 -25.84 10.02 -43.71
CA ASN A 1007 -26.04 11.05 -42.68
C ASN A 1007 -25.19 10.78 -41.39
N ILE A 1008 -24.02 10.20 -41.60
CA ILE A 1008 -23.08 9.77 -40.54
C ILE A 1008 -22.65 10.94 -39.63
N LYS A 1009 -22.72 12.19 -40.13
CA LYS A 1009 -22.53 13.39 -39.30
C LYS A 1009 -23.58 13.57 -38.20
N ARG A 1010 -24.74 12.91 -38.30
CA ARG A 1010 -25.75 12.85 -37.25
C ARG A 1010 -25.59 11.65 -36.33
N ILE A 1011 -24.81 10.64 -36.73
CA ILE A 1011 -24.71 9.35 -36.04
C ILE A 1011 -23.73 9.40 -34.88
N LEU A 1012 -22.78 10.34 -34.90
CA LEU A 1012 -21.75 10.40 -33.86
C LEU A 1012 -21.38 11.87 -33.60
N PRO A 1013 -21.92 12.49 -32.54
CA PRO A 1013 -21.52 13.84 -32.17
C PRO A 1013 -20.01 13.84 -31.80
N ALA A 1014 -19.35 14.99 -32.09
CA ALA A 1014 -18.03 15.23 -31.62
C ALA A 1014 -18.03 15.13 -30.08
N ARG A 1015 -17.15 14.37 -29.54
CA ARG A 1015 -16.86 14.35 -28.08
C ARG A 1015 -16.28 15.73 -27.79
N ASP A 1016 -17.00 16.56 -27.08
CA ASP A 1016 -16.44 17.81 -26.58
C ASP A 1016 -15.32 17.44 -25.62
N SER A 1017 -14.12 17.82 -25.98
CA SER A 1017 -12.96 17.81 -25.07
C SER A 1017 -13.31 18.81 -23.96
N GLY A 1018 -13.78 18.30 -22.83
CA GLY A 1018 -13.97 19.09 -21.61
C GLY A 1018 -12.61 19.42 -21.00
N VAL A 1019 -11.85 20.27 -21.67
CA VAL A 1019 -10.84 21.12 -21.07
C VAL A 1019 -11.47 22.50 -21.08
N ASP A 1020 -12.22 22.85 -20.06
CA ASP A 1020 -12.49 24.24 -19.75
C ASP A 1020 -11.18 24.88 -19.27
N GLU A 1021 -10.53 25.58 -20.23
CA GLU A 1021 -9.68 26.71 -19.89
C GLU A 1021 -10.59 27.81 -19.33
N THR A 1022 -10.85 27.80 -18.04
CA THR A 1022 -11.17 29.05 -17.31
C THR A 1022 -10.99 28.85 -15.80
N ASN A 1023 -9.97 29.56 -15.32
CA ASN A 1023 -9.68 29.98 -13.94
C ASN A 1023 -9.12 28.97 -12.96
#